data_be7e1795f64a656a0b6a9bae2ccc8bf5
#
_entry.id   be7e1795f64a656a0b6a9bae2ccc8bf5
#
_cell.length_a   1.000
_cell.length_b   1.000
_cell.length_c   1.000
_cell.angle_alpha   90.00
_cell.angle_beta   90.00
_cell.angle_gamma   90.00
#
_symmetry.space_group_name_H-M   'P 1'
#
loop_
_entity.id
_entity.type
_entity.pdbx_description
1 polymer ?
#
loop_
_entity_poly.entity_id
_entity_poly.type
_entity_poly.pdbx_seq_one_letter_code
_entity_poly.pdbx_strand_id
1 'polypeptide(L)'
;MKRIPMIFAAGLCFSVALADELVVPTQFPTIQKAVDAAKPGDVVLVKGGTYAGFRVQKLFEGAPLTIKAAPGERVTLSGMQKIEGWKDEGGGVFSAKVPSRVDSLFVGYVEQQCARWPADGTRLPILTADAETRTFKTDPVADPKLAQIAKDPKDVRCFFFFAFGNAFSSKRVQSYDPKTGDIVFSPEEWMKWIKPENNRYSFVNHPALIDLPGSWAFVSEPGSDPKSTAGTIYFKPVKSADLSKAQYCAADRQLISIGHHKNPTGNVVIDGFEITGSRAAGVQIGGNGVTVQNCLVHHNGAGIAARVAKDVKVLSNLIVANRANGIGLASVENALVEGNEVALNLEDGIVVAGNISGKKTGTPGANPPTKHVVVRRNYIHHHIYQAHPDNTQMYRDVSDVVYEENFNICGGQSIMAEEATDVTVRGNLFMGCDAVMLICGHGNSDRWKFEGNTLWGAGYGFFSFTGHDYSVSKNLIIGGSMDYGQLDSTKVESAGNRFAPSYFARTAKPWRKYQDLAKAQAELGQEKGSSVIERPSSNFPAAFAVSGANGSSLDSVALRKDAAARTDLFAPGDMVELNCDGVLRTVKSCANGVLSFYPALETPPYRGVMVFNWKSAKTADIDIPPVDGCGSPISPAAFRKGDLLGAGRRTIPTIPTDVAEGIPSPNRPVIPPKG
;
A
#
# COMPACT_ATOMS: atom_id res chain seq x y z
N MET A 1 -57.46 62.74 -10.59
CA MET A 1 -56.46 62.15 -11.49
C MET A 1 -55.27 61.72 -10.65
N LYS A 2 -55.17 60.43 -10.28
CA LYS A 2 -54.05 59.86 -9.53
C LYS A 2 -53.06 59.23 -10.54
N ARG A 3 -51.82 59.72 -10.57
CA ARG A 3 -50.73 59.14 -11.39
C ARG A 3 -50.21 57.94 -10.75
N ILE A 4 -50.18 56.80 -11.45
CA ILE A 4 -49.54 55.50 -11.05
C ILE A 4 -48.10 55.60 -11.53
N PRO A 5 -47.10 55.32 -10.67
CA PRO A 5 -45.68 55.21 -11.12
C PRO A 5 -45.45 53.85 -11.80
N MET A 6 -44.91 53.91 -12.99
CA MET A 6 -44.43 52.74 -13.75
C MET A 6 -43.11 52.28 -13.18
N ILE A 7 -43.08 51.08 -12.57
CA ILE A 7 -41.86 50.40 -12.09
C ILE A 7 -41.22 49.72 -13.30
N PHE A 8 -40.07 50.21 -13.73
CA PHE A 8 -39.21 49.48 -14.65
C PHE A 8 -38.54 48.31 -13.89
N ALA A 9 -38.93 47.08 -14.22
CA ALA A 9 -38.19 45.88 -13.81
C ALA A 9 -36.95 45.80 -14.72
N ALA A 10 -35.78 46.08 -14.17
CA ALA A 10 -34.51 45.77 -14.80
C ALA A 10 -34.33 44.23 -14.74
N GLY A 11 -34.56 43.57 -15.86
CA GLY A 11 -34.23 42.16 -16.02
C GLY A 11 -32.73 41.97 -15.97
N LEU A 12 -32.22 41.36 -14.90
CA LEU A 12 -30.86 40.79 -14.87
C LEU A 12 -30.85 39.62 -15.85
N CYS A 13 -30.34 39.84 -17.06
CA CYS A 13 -29.91 38.75 -17.92
C CYS A 13 -28.67 38.11 -17.31
N PHE A 14 -28.82 37.01 -16.57
CA PHE A 14 -27.73 36.11 -16.32
C PHE A 14 -27.34 35.46 -17.65
N SER A 15 -26.28 35.97 -18.28
CA SER A 15 -25.61 35.26 -19.36
C SER A 15 -24.98 34.01 -18.73
N VAL A 16 -25.61 32.87 -18.91
CA VAL A 16 -24.94 31.57 -18.67
C VAL A 16 -23.81 31.51 -19.68
N ALA A 17 -22.60 31.79 -19.26
CA ALA A 17 -21.42 31.56 -20.08
C ALA A 17 -21.41 30.04 -20.37
N LEU A 18 -21.50 29.69 -21.66
CA LEU A 18 -21.31 28.32 -22.11
C LEU A 18 -19.87 27.92 -21.74
N ALA A 19 -19.72 26.71 -21.17
CA ALA A 19 -18.41 26.14 -20.87
C ALA A 19 -17.64 25.93 -22.19
N ASP A 20 -16.44 26.50 -22.29
CA ASP A 20 -15.57 26.30 -23.42
C ASP A 20 -14.81 24.99 -23.34
N GLU A 21 -14.60 24.31 -24.48
CA GLU A 21 -13.71 23.17 -24.61
C GLU A 21 -12.35 23.63 -25.12
N LEU A 22 -11.31 23.47 -24.29
CA LEU A 22 -9.92 23.85 -24.57
C LEU A 22 -9.13 22.62 -24.96
N VAL A 23 -8.84 22.43 -26.23
CA VAL A 23 -8.28 21.19 -26.77
C VAL A 23 -6.74 21.21 -26.80
N VAL A 24 -6.12 20.21 -26.22
CA VAL A 24 -4.66 19.99 -26.22
C VAL A 24 -4.35 18.74 -27.08
N PRO A 25 -3.38 18.79 -28.01
CA PRO A 25 -2.47 19.90 -28.31
C PRO A 25 -2.97 20.84 -29.38
N THR A 26 -4.18 20.69 -29.90
CA THR A 26 -4.66 21.35 -31.13
C THR A 26 -4.79 22.87 -30.96
N GLN A 27 -5.44 23.33 -29.89
CA GLN A 27 -5.61 24.73 -29.59
C GLN A 27 -4.53 25.26 -28.64
N PHE A 28 -4.11 24.44 -27.70
CA PHE A 28 -3.08 24.76 -26.71
C PHE A 28 -1.93 23.74 -26.80
N PRO A 29 -0.67 24.18 -26.94
CA PRO A 29 0.45 23.25 -27.12
C PRO A 29 0.77 22.41 -25.87
N THR A 30 0.29 22.82 -24.69
CA THR A 30 0.49 22.09 -23.43
C THR A 30 -0.75 22.17 -22.55
N ILE A 31 -0.92 21.17 -21.68
CA ILE A 31 -2.01 21.17 -20.67
C ILE A 31 -1.91 22.41 -19.78
N GLN A 32 -0.68 22.79 -19.37
CA GLN A 32 -0.49 23.99 -18.53
C GLN A 32 -1.05 25.25 -19.18
N LYS A 33 -0.79 25.48 -20.47
CA LYS A 33 -1.33 26.68 -21.18
C LYS A 33 -2.85 26.69 -21.27
N ALA A 34 -3.46 25.51 -21.47
CA ALA A 34 -4.92 25.39 -21.44
C ALA A 34 -5.48 25.69 -20.04
N VAL A 35 -4.88 25.13 -19.00
CA VAL A 35 -5.25 25.37 -17.59
C VAL A 35 -5.10 26.83 -17.19
N ASP A 36 -4.04 27.49 -17.64
CA ASP A 36 -3.82 28.94 -17.38
C ASP A 36 -4.89 29.83 -18.02
N ALA A 37 -5.37 29.46 -19.22
CA ALA A 37 -6.40 30.17 -19.95
C ALA A 37 -7.83 29.86 -19.46
N ALA A 38 -8.05 28.69 -18.82
CA ALA A 38 -9.37 28.20 -18.47
C ALA A 38 -10.13 29.11 -17.46
N LYS A 39 -11.45 29.12 -17.58
CA LYS A 39 -12.42 29.80 -16.71
C LYS A 39 -13.25 28.78 -15.94
N PRO A 40 -14.01 29.19 -14.91
CA PRO A 40 -14.95 28.30 -14.22
C PRO A 40 -15.94 27.67 -15.22
N GLY A 41 -16.09 26.33 -15.11
CA GLY A 41 -16.96 25.54 -15.98
C GLY A 41 -16.29 24.98 -17.23
N ASP A 42 -15.14 25.48 -17.64
CA ASP A 42 -14.45 25.03 -18.85
C ASP A 42 -13.98 23.55 -18.73
N VAL A 43 -13.77 22.96 -19.92
CA VAL A 43 -13.25 21.61 -20.07
C VAL A 43 -11.94 21.66 -20.84
N VAL A 44 -10.84 21.28 -20.21
CA VAL A 44 -9.57 21.02 -20.90
C VAL A 44 -9.60 19.57 -21.40
N LEU A 45 -9.79 19.40 -22.71
CA LEU A 45 -9.80 18.08 -23.36
C LEU A 45 -8.41 17.76 -23.90
N VAL A 46 -7.80 16.68 -23.37
CA VAL A 46 -6.44 16.28 -23.75
C VAL A 46 -6.52 15.07 -24.68
N LYS A 47 -5.98 15.22 -25.90
CA LYS A 47 -5.88 14.15 -26.88
C LYS A 47 -4.79 13.15 -26.53
N GLY A 48 -4.85 11.96 -27.10
CA GLY A 48 -3.87 10.89 -26.89
C GLY A 48 -2.43 11.32 -27.10
N GLY A 49 -1.56 10.87 -26.21
CA GLY A 49 -0.14 11.20 -26.23
C GLY A 49 0.49 11.23 -24.85
N THR A 50 1.79 11.53 -24.84
CA THR A 50 2.57 11.67 -23.59
C THR A 50 2.87 13.13 -23.34
N TYR A 51 2.56 13.59 -22.15
CA TYR A 51 2.66 14.98 -21.74
C TYR A 51 3.46 15.14 -20.44
N ALA A 52 4.01 16.34 -20.25
CA ALA A 52 4.55 16.76 -18.97
C ALA A 52 3.42 17.02 -17.96
N GLY A 53 3.76 16.99 -16.68
CA GLY A 53 2.85 17.36 -15.61
C GLY A 53 2.43 18.83 -15.66
N PHE A 54 1.39 19.18 -14.89
CA PHE A 54 0.84 20.53 -14.82
C PHE A 54 0.43 20.91 -13.39
N ARG A 55 0.15 22.21 -13.19
CA ARG A 55 -0.27 22.77 -11.91
C ARG A 55 -1.52 23.60 -12.06
N VAL A 56 -2.38 23.53 -11.05
CA VAL A 56 -3.54 24.38 -10.89
C VAL A 56 -3.32 25.25 -9.65
N GLN A 57 -3.25 26.58 -9.83
CA GLN A 57 -2.94 27.53 -8.74
C GLN A 57 -4.01 28.58 -8.53
N LYS A 58 -5.21 28.36 -9.05
CA LYS A 58 -6.36 29.26 -8.91
C LYS A 58 -7.61 28.50 -8.47
N LEU A 59 -8.56 29.22 -7.91
CA LEU A 59 -9.90 28.72 -7.56
C LEU A 59 -10.84 28.97 -8.74
N PHE A 60 -11.62 27.96 -9.11
CA PHE A 60 -12.67 28.04 -10.11
C PHE A 60 -14.02 28.22 -9.41
N GLU A 61 -14.42 29.45 -9.13
CA GLU A 61 -15.65 29.75 -8.39
C GLU A 61 -16.91 29.42 -9.22
N GLY A 62 -17.91 28.87 -8.55
CA GLY A 62 -19.22 28.56 -9.12
C GLY A 62 -19.30 27.26 -9.88
N ALA A 63 -18.35 26.94 -10.78
CA ALA A 63 -18.34 25.73 -11.56
C ALA A 63 -16.92 25.13 -11.64
N PRO A 64 -16.75 23.79 -11.57
CA PRO A 64 -15.42 23.18 -11.60
C PRO A 64 -14.76 23.28 -12.97
N LEU A 65 -13.44 23.49 -12.99
CA LEU A 65 -12.64 23.18 -14.15
C LEU A 65 -12.50 21.65 -14.28
N THR A 66 -12.87 21.11 -15.42
CA THR A 66 -12.66 19.69 -15.74
C THR A 66 -11.45 19.54 -16.67
N ILE A 67 -10.45 18.78 -16.24
CA ILE A 67 -9.29 18.42 -17.05
C ILE A 67 -9.38 16.93 -17.31
N LYS A 68 -9.62 16.53 -18.56
CA LYS A 68 -9.91 15.12 -18.88
C LYS A 68 -9.20 14.62 -20.13
N ALA A 69 -8.90 13.34 -20.13
CA ALA A 69 -8.48 12.62 -21.32
C ALA A 69 -9.62 12.56 -22.35
N ALA A 70 -9.30 12.62 -23.62
CA ALA A 70 -10.27 12.41 -24.68
C ALA A 70 -10.81 10.98 -24.64
N PRO A 71 -12.11 10.76 -24.80
CA PRO A 71 -12.72 9.43 -24.70
C PRO A 71 -12.05 8.41 -25.63
N GLY A 72 -11.66 7.27 -25.07
CA GLY A 72 -11.02 6.20 -25.83
C GLY A 72 -9.55 6.43 -26.20
N GLU A 73 -8.96 7.55 -25.80
CA GLU A 73 -7.56 7.85 -26.07
C GLU A 73 -6.70 7.68 -24.81
N ARG A 74 -5.50 7.09 -24.98
CA ARG A 74 -4.51 6.98 -23.89
C ARG A 74 -3.75 8.30 -23.76
N VAL A 75 -3.92 8.97 -22.61
CA VAL A 75 -3.23 10.20 -22.27
C VAL A 75 -2.34 9.95 -21.06
N THR A 76 -1.03 9.98 -21.27
CA THR A 76 -0.03 9.68 -20.25
C THR A 76 0.66 10.95 -19.77
N LEU A 77 0.59 11.24 -18.48
CA LEU A 77 1.46 12.21 -17.82
C LEU A 77 2.67 11.47 -17.31
N SER A 78 3.84 11.74 -17.89
CA SER A 78 5.05 10.97 -17.60
C SER A 78 6.18 11.84 -17.07
N GLY A 79 6.78 11.38 -15.98
CA GLY A 79 8.07 11.86 -15.47
C GLY A 79 9.20 10.86 -15.71
N MET A 80 8.94 9.80 -16.48
CA MET A 80 9.95 8.82 -16.87
C MET A 80 10.97 9.45 -17.82
N GLN A 81 12.25 9.14 -17.61
CA GLN A 81 13.33 9.55 -18.49
C GLN A 81 14.07 8.32 -19.01
N LYS A 82 14.24 8.25 -20.31
CA LYS A 82 15.09 7.22 -20.95
C LYS A 82 16.56 7.45 -20.59
N ILE A 83 17.29 6.36 -20.50
CA ILE A 83 18.73 6.37 -20.28
C ILE A 83 19.40 6.11 -21.62
N GLU A 84 20.29 7.02 -21.99
CA GLU A 84 21.02 7.00 -23.26
C GLU A 84 22.53 6.99 -23.01
N GLY A 85 23.33 6.77 -24.06
CA GLY A 85 24.77 6.84 -23.98
C GLY A 85 25.42 5.68 -23.23
N TRP A 86 24.83 4.49 -23.33
CA TRP A 86 25.38 3.29 -22.72
C TRP A 86 26.75 2.93 -23.27
N LYS A 87 27.68 2.61 -22.36
CA LYS A 87 29.04 2.13 -22.63
C LYS A 87 29.17 0.71 -22.11
N ASP A 88 29.80 -0.16 -22.88
CA ASP A 88 30.09 -1.53 -22.44
C ASP A 88 31.29 -1.51 -21.48
N GLU A 89 31.09 -2.02 -20.27
CA GLU A 89 32.13 -2.17 -19.23
C GLU A 89 32.69 -3.60 -19.19
N GLY A 90 32.26 -4.46 -20.09
CA GLY A 90 32.61 -5.87 -20.12
C GLY A 90 31.74 -6.74 -19.22
N GLY A 91 31.80 -8.07 -19.44
CA GLY A 91 31.01 -9.03 -18.64
C GLY A 91 29.48 -8.90 -18.78
N GLY A 92 29.01 -8.19 -19.80
CA GLY A 92 27.61 -7.90 -20.04
C GLY A 92 27.05 -6.77 -19.16
N VAL A 93 27.91 -6.01 -18.51
CA VAL A 93 27.55 -4.82 -17.74
C VAL A 93 27.74 -3.58 -18.59
N PHE A 94 26.76 -2.69 -18.58
CA PHE A 94 26.79 -1.41 -19.27
C PHE A 94 26.66 -0.26 -18.28
N SER A 95 27.30 0.87 -18.57
CA SER A 95 27.17 2.09 -17.77
C SER A 95 26.64 3.26 -18.58
N ALA A 96 25.95 4.17 -17.92
CA ALA A 96 25.51 5.44 -18.50
C ALA A 96 25.47 6.56 -17.46
N LYS A 97 25.80 7.78 -17.90
CA LYS A 97 25.64 8.98 -17.06
C LYS A 97 24.17 9.40 -17.03
N VAL A 98 23.70 9.76 -15.85
CA VAL A 98 22.35 10.28 -15.63
C VAL A 98 22.40 11.59 -14.85
N PRO A 99 21.54 12.58 -15.19
CA PRO A 99 21.58 13.90 -14.58
C PRO A 99 20.95 13.96 -13.19
N SER A 100 20.27 12.91 -12.76
CA SER A 100 19.64 12.83 -11.45
C SER A 100 19.74 11.42 -10.88
N ARG A 101 19.54 11.31 -9.58
CA ARG A 101 19.56 10.04 -8.84
C ARG A 101 18.56 9.04 -9.42
N VAL A 102 18.98 7.79 -9.49
CA VAL A 102 18.12 6.65 -9.86
C VAL A 102 17.78 5.87 -8.60
N ASP A 103 16.50 5.84 -8.25
CA ASP A 103 15.98 5.04 -7.15
C ASP A 103 15.32 3.75 -7.64
N SER A 104 14.95 3.70 -8.92
CA SER A 104 14.43 2.51 -9.62
C SER A 104 14.78 2.58 -11.09
N LEU A 105 15.21 1.46 -11.63
CA LEU A 105 15.43 1.26 -13.06
C LEU A 105 14.32 0.41 -13.63
N PHE A 106 13.81 0.79 -14.79
CA PHE A 106 12.78 0.04 -15.52
C PHE A 106 13.25 -0.29 -16.94
N VAL A 107 12.86 -1.46 -17.43
CA VAL A 107 12.88 -1.80 -18.86
C VAL A 107 11.43 -1.81 -19.33
N GLY A 108 11.04 -0.80 -20.10
CA GLY A 108 9.61 -0.47 -20.21
C GLY A 108 9.07 -0.07 -18.83
N TYR A 109 8.06 -0.77 -18.34
CA TYR A 109 7.56 -0.59 -16.97
C TYR A 109 7.98 -1.72 -16.02
N VAL A 110 8.79 -2.68 -16.48
CA VAL A 110 9.28 -3.76 -15.62
C VAL A 110 10.42 -3.26 -14.76
N GLU A 111 10.20 -3.15 -13.45
CA GLU A 111 11.23 -2.74 -12.50
C GLU A 111 12.34 -3.77 -12.46
N GLN A 112 13.58 -3.29 -12.57
CA GLN A 112 14.78 -4.09 -12.53
C GLN A 112 15.32 -4.16 -11.11
N GLN A 113 15.99 -5.25 -10.78
CA GLN A 113 16.45 -5.48 -9.42
C GLN A 113 17.70 -4.66 -9.11
N CYS A 114 17.66 -3.87 -8.03
CA CYS A 114 18.88 -3.29 -7.50
C CYS A 114 19.86 -4.41 -7.10
N ALA A 115 21.10 -4.32 -7.58
CA ALA A 115 22.13 -5.31 -7.31
C ALA A 115 22.29 -5.54 -5.81
N ARG A 116 22.35 -6.79 -5.40
CA ARG A 116 22.36 -7.18 -3.99
C ARG A 116 23.35 -8.30 -3.70
N TRP A 117 23.73 -8.39 -2.45
CA TRP A 117 24.51 -9.49 -1.90
C TRP A 117 23.83 -10.00 -0.60
N PRO A 118 23.59 -11.30 -0.45
CA PRO A 118 23.78 -12.38 -1.43
C PRO A 118 22.86 -12.23 -2.65
N ALA A 119 23.38 -12.63 -3.83
CA ALA A 119 22.66 -12.44 -5.09
C ALA A 119 21.43 -13.35 -5.26
N ASP A 120 21.43 -14.51 -4.61
CA ASP A 120 20.33 -15.48 -4.62
C ASP A 120 19.09 -15.03 -3.83
N GLY A 121 19.17 -13.87 -3.15
CA GLY A 121 18.09 -13.32 -2.36
C GLY A 121 18.05 -13.79 -0.92
N THR A 122 18.93 -14.66 -0.49
CA THR A 122 19.07 -14.98 0.93
C THR A 122 19.48 -13.74 1.72
N ARG A 123 19.23 -13.78 3.01
CA ARG A 123 19.62 -12.72 3.94
C ARG A 123 20.31 -13.34 5.14
N LEU A 124 21.36 -12.70 5.59
CA LEU A 124 22.18 -13.20 6.66
C LEU A 124 21.74 -12.66 8.03
N PRO A 125 21.97 -13.41 9.11
CA PRO A 125 21.59 -12.98 10.45
C PRO A 125 22.32 -11.71 10.89
N ILE A 126 21.64 -10.87 11.66
CA ILE A 126 22.25 -9.79 12.46
C ILE A 126 22.46 -10.38 13.86
N LEU A 127 23.70 -10.41 14.34
CA LEU A 127 24.03 -10.97 15.66
C LEU A 127 23.67 -9.99 16.78
N THR A 128 24.09 -8.75 16.64
CA THR A 128 23.74 -7.66 17.57
C THR A 128 23.50 -6.36 16.82
N ALA A 129 22.74 -5.47 17.42
CA ALA A 129 22.47 -4.14 16.90
C ALA A 129 22.54 -3.12 18.02
N ASP A 130 23.24 -2.02 17.79
CA ASP A 130 23.34 -0.88 18.69
C ASP A 130 22.82 0.37 17.96
N ALA A 131 21.73 0.90 18.49
CA ALA A 131 21.06 2.08 17.92
C ALA A 131 21.80 3.39 18.22
N GLU A 132 22.56 3.46 19.33
CA GLU A 132 23.30 4.65 19.72
C GLU A 132 24.56 4.82 18.87
N THR A 133 25.33 3.76 18.73
CA THR A 133 26.52 3.74 17.86
C THR A 133 26.18 3.53 16.41
N ARG A 134 24.94 3.19 16.08
CA ARG A 134 24.48 2.86 14.70
C ARG A 134 25.28 1.73 14.09
N THR A 135 25.50 0.66 14.85
CA THR A 135 26.33 -0.46 14.42
C THR A 135 25.55 -1.76 14.43
N PHE A 136 25.70 -2.57 13.39
CA PHE A 136 25.35 -3.98 13.40
C PHE A 136 26.61 -4.82 13.50
N LYS A 137 26.52 -5.89 14.28
CA LYS A 137 27.50 -6.98 14.28
C LYS A 137 26.90 -8.14 13.51
N THR A 138 27.67 -8.68 12.57
CA THR A 138 27.32 -9.84 11.75
C THR A 138 28.44 -10.85 11.76
N ASP A 139 28.20 -12.04 11.23
CA ASP A 139 29.27 -13.00 11.03
C ASP A 139 30.25 -12.48 9.97
N PRO A 140 31.58 -12.60 10.19
CA PRO A 140 32.57 -12.33 9.17
C PRO A 140 32.38 -13.25 7.95
N VAL A 141 32.36 -12.65 6.76
CA VAL A 141 32.23 -13.41 5.52
C VAL A 141 33.37 -13.07 4.56
N ALA A 142 34.11 -14.09 4.17
CA ALA A 142 35.19 -13.95 3.19
C ALA A 142 34.62 -13.99 1.77
N ASP A 143 34.24 -12.84 1.25
CA ASP A 143 33.76 -12.67 -0.13
C ASP A 143 34.48 -11.48 -0.79
N PRO A 144 35.08 -11.66 -1.98
CA PRO A 144 35.77 -10.58 -2.69
C PRO A 144 34.88 -9.36 -2.97
N LYS A 145 33.57 -9.53 -3.13
CA LYS A 145 32.62 -8.43 -3.35
C LYS A 145 32.45 -7.60 -2.10
N LEU A 146 32.41 -8.24 -0.94
CA LEU A 146 32.36 -7.55 0.35
C LEU A 146 33.63 -6.75 0.62
N ALA A 147 34.79 -7.24 0.16
CA ALA A 147 36.01 -6.47 0.21
C ALA A 147 35.95 -5.21 -0.66
N GLN A 148 35.23 -5.22 -1.79
CA GLN A 148 35.01 -4.02 -2.59
C GLN A 148 34.05 -3.04 -1.88
N ILE A 149 32.99 -3.53 -1.26
CA ILE A 149 32.09 -2.70 -0.43
C ILE A 149 32.86 -2.05 0.71
N ALA A 150 33.73 -2.79 1.39
CA ALA A 150 34.54 -2.25 2.48
C ALA A 150 35.49 -1.15 2.03
N LYS A 151 36.02 -1.27 0.80
CA LYS A 151 36.91 -0.27 0.19
C LYS A 151 36.19 0.99 -0.26
N ASP A 152 34.98 0.85 -0.82
CA ASP A 152 34.16 1.95 -1.30
C ASP A 152 32.67 1.73 -0.91
N PRO A 153 32.28 2.07 0.31
CA PRO A 153 30.89 1.92 0.76
C PRO A 153 29.96 3.00 0.22
N LYS A 154 30.46 3.89 -0.65
CA LYS A 154 29.68 4.99 -1.20
C LYS A 154 28.40 4.48 -1.88
N ASP A 155 27.26 5.07 -1.50
CA ASP A 155 25.92 4.71 -1.99
C ASP A 155 25.47 3.27 -1.66
N VAL A 156 26.29 2.48 -0.98
CA VAL A 156 25.89 1.16 -0.50
C VAL A 156 24.82 1.32 0.58
N ARG A 157 23.80 0.50 0.51
CA ARG A 157 22.78 0.43 1.54
C ARG A 157 22.73 -0.98 2.14
N CYS A 158 22.50 -1.03 3.42
CA CYS A 158 22.15 -2.27 4.10
C CYS A 158 20.63 -2.34 4.22
N PHE A 159 20.05 -3.38 3.65
CA PHE A 159 18.64 -3.69 3.72
C PHE A 159 18.42 -4.71 4.84
N PHE A 160 17.48 -4.47 5.74
CA PHE A 160 17.20 -5.33 6.88
C PHE A 160 15.74 -5.19 7.35
N PHE A 161 15.27 -6.19 8.08
CA PHE A 161 14.00 -6.11 8.77
C PHE A 161 14.17 -5.54 10.18
N PHE A 162 13.12 -4.96 10.74
CA PHE A 162 13.12 -4.45 12.11
C PHE A 162 11.81 -4.77 12.83
N ALA A 163 11.70 -4.32 14.09
CA ALA A 163 10.58 -4.63 14.97
C ALA A 163 10.34 -6.15 15.07
N PHE A 164 9.21 -6.61 14.64
CA PHE A 164 8.82 -8.02 14.69
C PHE A 164 9.06 -8.76 13.36
N GLY A 165 9.87 -8.20 12.47
CA GLY A 165 10.12 -8.77 11.14
C GLY A 165 9.02 -8.48 10.12
N ASN A 166 8.04 -7.67 10.47
CA ASN A 166 6.93 -7.23 9.62
C ASN A 166 7.20 -5.89 8.92
N ALA A 167 8.32 -5.27 9.21
CA ALA A 167 8.74 -4.02 8.59
C ALA A 167 10.21 -4.13 8.18
N PHE A 168 10.59 -3.48 7.10
CA PHE A 168 11.96 -3.44 6.66
C PHE A 168 12.45 -2.02 6.41
N SER A 169 13.75 -1.86 6.40
CA SER A 169 14.40 -0.59 6.15
C SER A 169 15.65 -0.78 5.31
N SER A 170 16.03 0.27 4.62
CA SER A 170 17.28 0.34 3.87
C SER A 170 18.05 1.56 4.33
N LYS A 171 19.21 1.34 4.93
CA LYS A 171 20.05 2.39 5.54
C LYS A 171 21.37 2.50 4.83
N ARG A 172 21.90 3.73 4.72
CA ARG A 172 23.18 3.98 4.09
C ARG A 172 24.31 3.47 4.99
N VAL A 173 25.22 2.70 4.40
CA VAL A 173 26.42 2.21 5.05
C VAL A 173 27.48 3.31 5.05
N GLN A 174 28.05 3.60 6.20
CA GLN A 174 29.22 4.47 6.34
C GLN A 174 30.52 3.68 6.20
N SER A 175 30.58 2.52 6.85
CA SER A 175 31.71 1.60 6.75
C SER A 175 31.29 0.17 7.00
N TYR A 176 32.08 -0.76 6.47
CA TYR A 176 31.94 -2.19 6.70
C TYR A 176 33.31 -2.82 6.87
N ASP A 177 33.48 -3.65 7.89
CA ASP A 177 34.70 -4.44 8.10
C ASP A 177 34.40 -5.94 7.89
N PRO A 178 34.83 -6.55 6.78
CA PRO A 178 34.57 -7.95 6.50
C PRO A 178 35.29 -8.92 7.44
N LYS A 179 36.33 -8.46 8.16
CA LYS A 179 37.06 -9.30 9.12
C LYS A 179 36.38 -9.42 10.45
N THR A 180 35.69 -8.36 10.87
CA THR A 180 34.98 -8.32 12.16
C THR A 180 33.48 -8.46 12.01
N GLY A 181 32.92 -8.25 10.80
CA GLY A 181 31.51 -8.24 10.52
C GLY A 181 30.79 -6.98 11.00
N ASP A 182 31.52 -5.90 11.28
CA ASP A 182 30.94 -4.65 11.75
C ASP A 182 30.40 -3.82 10.58
N ILE A 183 29.13 -3.41 10.65
CA ILE A 183 28.48 -2.49 9.72
C ILE A 183 28.15 -1.22 10.48
N VAL A 184 28.73 -0.10 10.10
CA VAL A 184 28.41 1.23 10.68
C VAL A 184 27.55 2.00 9.70
N PHE A 185 26.47 2.60 10.20
CA PHE A 185 25.54 3.39 9.39
C PHE A 185 25.80 4.88 9.46
N SER A 186 25.45 5.59 8.41
CA SER A 186 25.59 7.04 8.32
C SER A 186 24.89 7.77 9.48
N PRO A 187 25.47 8.88 9.99
CA PRO A 187 24.95 9.57 11.17
C PRO A 187 23.52 10.10 11.05
N GLU A 188 23.08 10.41 9.84
CA GLU A 188 21.74 10.88 9.53
C GLU A 188 20.66 9.78 9.54
N GLU A 189 21.08 8.52 9.61
CA GLU A 189 20.12 7.40 9.58
C GLU A 189 19.51 7.15 10.96
N TRP A 190 18.19 7.00 10.98
CA TRP A 190 17.46 6.67 12.18
C TRP A 190 17.46 5.16 12.43
N MET A 191 17.84 4.73 13.64
CA MET A 191 18.13 3.33 13.98
C MET A 191 17.42 2.93 15.29
N LYS A 192 16.09 2.95 15.36
CA LYS A 192 15.34 2.48 16.54
C LYS A 192 14.60 1.17 16.25
N TRP A 193 14.22 0.47 17.30
CA TRP A 193 13.40 -0.75 17.31
C TRP A 193 13.99 -1.94 16.56
N ILE A 194 15.29 -2.04 16.48
CA ILE A 194 15.97 -3.18 15.87
C ILE A 194 16.11 -4.29 16.90
N LYS A 195 15.56 -5.46 16.61
CA LYS A 195 15.70 -6.67 17.41
C LYS A 195 16.49 -7.70 16.62
N PRO A 196 17.76 -7.95 16.97
CA PRO A 196 18.63 -8.85 16.20
C PRO A 196 18.10 -10.28 16.06
N GLU A 197 17.42 -10.79 17.08
CA GLU A 197 16.98 -12.19 17.16
C GLU A 197 16.14 -12.65 15.96
N ASN A 198 15.45 -11.72 15.30
CA ASN A 198 14.57 -12.00 14.17
C ASN A 198 14.99 -11.26 12.91
N ASN A 199 16.12 -10.57 12.92
CA ASN A 199 16.53 -9.70 11.83
C ASN A 199 17.62 -10.32 10.97
N ARG A 200 17.52 -10.02 9.68
CA ARG A 200 18.45 -10.44 8.65
C ARG A 200 18.76 -9.27 7.75
N TYR A 201 19.95 -9.27 7.15
CA TYR A 201 20.42 -8.19 6.31
C TYR A 201 20.88 -8.66 4.94
N SER A 202 20.97 -7.72 4.02
CA SER A 202 21.66 -7.84 2.74
C SER A 202 22.24 -6.48 2.35
N PHE A 203 23.33 -6.48 1.60
CA PHE A 203 23.84 -5.25 0.98
C PHE A 203 23.18 -5.05 -0.38
N VAL A 204 22.94 -3.78 -0.74
CA VAL A 204 22.38 -3.41 -2.05
C VAL A 204 23.07 -2.17 -2.61
N ASN A 205 22.98 -2.00 -3.92
CA ASN A 205 23.45 -0.81 -4.64
C ASN A 205 24.97 -0.61 -4.66
N HIS A 206 25.69 -1.59 -5.19
CA HIS A 206 27.11 -1.43 -5.52
C HIS A 206 27.43 -2.15 -6.84
N PRO A 207 28.26 -1.59 -7.75
CA PRO A 207 28.57 -2.21 -9.03
C PRO A 207 29.16 -3.62 -8.92
N ALA A 208 29.99 -3.88 -7.89
CA ALA A 208 30.55 -5.22 -7.65
C ALA A 208 29.50 -6.29 -7.31
N LEU A 209 28.26 -5.90 -7.01
CA LEU A 209 27.15 -6.81 -6.71
C LEU A 209 26.32 -7.17 -7.94
N ILE A 210 26.66 -6.64 -9.10
CA ILE A 210 25.94 -6.93 -10.35
C ILE A 210 26.33 -8.31 -10.85
N ASP A 211 25.59 -9.34 -10.44
CA ASP A 211 25.81 -10.73 -10.84
C ASP A 211 24.82 -11.21 -11.88
N LEU A 212 23.55 -11.03 -11.57
CA LEU A 212 22.45 -11.58 -12.35
C LEU A 212 22.00 -10.64 -13.45
N PRO A 213 21.60 -11.17 -14.62
CA PRO A 213 20.89 -10.36 -15.60
C PRO A 213 19.65 -9.69 -14.99
N GLY A 214 19.38 -8.44 -15.35
CA GLY A 214 18.33 -7.61 -14.77
C GLY A 214 18.77 -6.83 -13.53
N SER A 215 20.03 -6.97 -13.06
CA SER A 215 20.52 -6.23 -11.89
C SER A 215 21.25 -4.94 -12.25
N TRP A 216 21.10 -3.92 -11.39
CA TRP A 216 21.64 -2.59 -11.59
C TRP A 216 22.15 -1.96 -10.29
N ALA A 217 23.05 -0.98 -10.41
CA ALA A 217 23.51 -0.15 -9.31
C ALA A 217 23.68 1.30 -9.77
N PHE A 218 23.53 2.24 -8.85
CA PHE A 218 23.76 3.67 -9.09
C PHE A 218 24.88 4.19 -8.20
N VAL A 219 25.82 4.92 -8.79
CA VAL A 219 26.92 5.56 -8.08
C VAL A 219 26.83 7.07 -8.31
N SER A 220 26.67 7.82 -7.23
CA SER A 220 26.59 9.28 -7.26
C SER A 220 27.93 9.93 -7.62
N GLU A 221 27.90 11.08 -8.27
CA GLU A 221 29.12 11.87 -8.52
C GLU A 221 29.74 12.40 -7.21
N PRO A 222 31.07 12.53 -7.13
CA PRO A 222 31.74 13.08 -5.96
C PRO A 222 31.25 14.50 -5.64
N GLY A 223 30.97 14.79 -4.36
CA GLY A 223 30.61 16.14 -3.89
C GLY A 223 29.18 16.60 -4.22
N SER A 224 28.37 15.75 -4.79
CA SER A 224 26.97 16.07 -5.12
C SER A 224 26.05 16.00 -3.91
N ASP A 225 24.97 16.80 -3.89
CA ASP A 225 23.93 16.77 -2.86
C ASP A 225 23.28 15.37 -2.82
N PRO A 226 23.19 14.71 -1.67
CA PRO A 226 22.59 13.38 -1.54
C PRO A 226 21.13 13.28 -2.05
N LYS A 227 20.46 14.41 -2.25
CA LYS A 227 19.05 14.44 -2.67
C LYS A 227 18.80 14.61 -4.16
N SER A 228 19.77 15.12 -4.91
CA SER A 228 19.58 15.49 -6.34
C SER A 228 20.75 15.11 -7.26
N THR A 229 21.45 14.07 -6.94
CA THR A 229 22.77 13.80 -7.52
C THR A 229 22.72 13.19 -8.90
N ALA A 230 23.39 13.84 -9.84
CA ALA A 230 23.89 13.20 -11.05
C ALA A 230 24.80 12.02 -10.69
N GLY A 231 24.90 11.04 -11.56
CA GLY A 231 25.72 9.87 -11.30
C GLY A 231 25.87 8.96 -12.51
N THR A 232 26.38 7.78 -12.23
CA THR A 232 26.53 6.70 -13.21
C THR A 232 25.64 5.54 -12.78
N ILE A 233 24.79 5.09 -13.68
CA ILE A 233 24.09 3.83 -13.53
C ILE A 233 24.89 2.73 -14.20
N TYR A 234 24.97 1.57 -13.56
CA TYR A 234 25.52 0.32 -14.06
C TYR A 234 24.38 -0.68 -14.16
N PHE A 235 24.25 -1.35 -15.30
CA PHE A 235 23.15 -2.27 -15.55
C PHE A 235 23.61 -3.47 -16.36
N LYS A 236 23.20 -4.66 -15.95
CA LYS A 236 23.38 -5.91 -16.68
C LYS A 236 22.02 -6.34 -17.26
N PRO A 237 21.68 -5.97 -18.49
CA PRO A 237 20.37 -6.28 -19.05
C PRO A 237 20.20 -7.79 -19.25
N VAL A 238 18.96 -8.27 -19.23
CA VAL A 238 18.62 -9.65 -19.59
C VAL A 238 18.87 -9.87 -21.09
N LYS A 239 18.55 -8.86 -21.90
CA LYS A 239 18.81 -8.82 -23.36
C LYS A 239 19.41 -7.47 -23.72
N SER A 240 20.34 -7.44 -24.66
CA SER A 240 20.96 -6.18 -25.12
C SER A 240 19.94 -5.14 -25.63
N ALA A 241 18.84 -5.61 -26.24
CA ALA A 241 17.74 -4.74 -26.68
C ALA A 241 17.02 -3.99 -25.53
N ASP A 242 17.18 -4.45 -24.29
CA ASP A 242 16.56 -3.82 -23.12
C ASP A 242 17.15 -2.45 -22.81
N LEU A 243 18.40 -2.18 -23.22
CA LEU A 243 19.04 -0.87 -23.05
C LEU A 243 18.28 0.27 -23.73
N SER A 244 17.65 0.00 -24.88
CA SER A 244 16.83 1.00 -25.61
C SER A 244 15.52 1.34 -24.89
N LYS A 245 15.07 0.47 -23.99
CA LYS A 245 13.85 0.62 -23.18
C LYS A 245 14.13 1.01 -21.74
N ALA A 246 15.41 1.13 -21.37
CA ALA A 246 15.81 1.46 -20.01
C ALA A 246 15.42 2.90 -19.65
N GLN A 247 14.73 3.07 -18.55
CA GLN A 247 14.24 4.36 -18.07
C GLN A 247 14.14 4.39 -16.55
N TYR A 248 14.00 5.59 -15.98
CA TYR A 248 13.88 5.78 -14.54
C TYR A 248 12.94 6.93 -14.22
N CYS A 249 12.42 6.97 -12.99
CA CYS A 249 11.63 8.11 -12.51
C CYS A 249 12.54 9.33 -12.30
N ALA A 250 12.41 10.33 -13.16
CA ALA A 250 13.27 11.51 -13.15
C ALA A 250 12.59 12.76 -12.56
N ALA A 251 11.26 12.84 -12.59
CA ALA A 251 10.54 14.00 -12.08
C ALA A 251 10.61 14.08 -10.55
N ASP A 252 11.30 15.09 -10.02
CA ASP A 252 11.44 15.33 -8.57
C ASP A 252 10.17 15.90 -7.92
N ARG A 253 9.19 16.27 -8.74
CA ARG A 253 7.94 16.91 -8.31
C ARG A 253 6.74 16.14 -8.81
N GLN A 254 5.61 16.38 -8.19
CA GLN A 254 4.34 15.82 -8.58
C GLN A 254 4.00 16.14 -10.04
N LEU A 255 3.40 15.19 -10.75
CA LEU A 255 2.98 15.40 -12.14
C LEU A 255 1.70 16.24 -12.21
N ILE A 256 0.80 16.06 -11.26
CA ILE A 256 -0.35 16.98 -11.08
C ILE A 256 -0.23 17.59 -9.68
N SER A 257 -0.25 18.92 -9.63
CA SER A 257 -0.26 19.66 -8.37
C SER A 257 -1.42 20.64 -8.36
N ILE A 258 -2.36 20.47 -7.44
CA ILE A 258 -3.55 21.32 -7.32
C ILE A 258 -3.47 22.07 -6.00
N GLY A 259 -3.22 23.36 -6.09
CA GLY A 259 -3.23 24.28 -4.96
C GLY A 259 -2.05 24.18 -4.02
N HIS A 260 -2.09 25.09 -3.10
CA HIS A 260 -1.24 25.14 -1.92
C HIS A 260 -2.09 25.65 -0.76
N HIS A 261 -1.94 25.06 0.40
CA HIS A 261 -2.74 25.35 1.60
C HIS A 261 -2.81 26.83 2.04
N LYS A 262 -2.00 27.71 1.48
CA LYS A 262 -1.99 29.15 1.76
C LYS A 262 -2.82 30.00 0.82
N ASN A 263 -3.22 29.47 -0.32
CA ASN A 263 -3.97 30.22 -1.34
C ASN A 263 -5.27 29.49 -1.68
N PRO A 264 -6.41 30.18 -1.78
CA PRO A 264 -7.64 29.60 -2.29
C PRO A 264 -7.41 28.99 -3.66
N THR A 265 -7.55 27.67 -3.75
CA THR A 265 -7.31 26.92 -4.98
C THR A 265 -8.24 25.72 -4.98
N GLY A 266 -8.70 25.31 -6.13
CA GLY A 266 -9.48 24.09 -6.22
C GLY A 266 -10.69 24.20 -7.14
N ASN A 267 -11.73 23.41 -6.80
CA ASN A 267 -12.89 23.15 -7.61
C ASN A 267 -12.49 22.61 -9.00
N VAL A 268 -11.79 21.48 -8.98
CA VAL A 268 -11.14 20.87 -10.14
C VAL A 268 -11.47 19.38 -10.22
N VAL A 269 -11.77 18.93 -11.43
CA VAL A 269 -11.94 17.51 -11.74
C VAL A 269 -10.80 17.05 -12.64
N ILE A 270 -10.07 16.01 -12.22
CA ILE A 270 -9.06 15.31 -13.02
C ILE A 270 -9.66 13.97 -13.43
N ASP A 271 -9.69 13.65 -14.73
CA ASP A 271 -10.43 12.51 -15.23
C ASP A 271 -9.69 11.74 -16.34
N GLY A 272 -9.43 10.45 -16.13
CA GLY A 272 -9.06 9.52 -17.19
C GLY A 272 -7.58 9.52 -17.62
N PHE A 273 -6.66 10.02 -16.79
CA PHE A 273 -5.22 10.03 -17.11
C PHE A 273 -4.48 8.79 -16.64
N GLU A 274 -3.46 8.42 -17.40
CA GLU A 274 -2.34 7.61 -16.91
C GLU A 274 -1.26 8.53 -16.34
N ILE A 275 -0.79 8.27 -15.09
CA ILE A 275 0.11 9.17 -14.34
C ILE A 275 1.28 8.35 -13.79
N THR A 276 2.49 8.57 -14.29
CA THR A 276 3.64 7.71 -14.00
C THR A 276 4.99 8.44 -13.99
N GLY A 277 5.95 7.93 -13.21
CA GLY A 277 7.35 8.37 -13.29
C GLY A 277 7.74 9.55 -12.42
N SER A 278 6.90 9.94 -11.45
CA SER A 278 7.29 10.92 -10.43
C SER A 278 8.06 10.28 -9.30
N ARG A 279 9.12 10.91 -8.80
CA ARG A 279 9.78 10.54 -7.53
C ARG A 279 8.99 11.02 -6.31
N ALA A 280 8.08 11.95 -6.50
CA ALA A 280 7.09 12.41 -5.53
C ALA A 280 5.73 11.71 -5.77
N ALA A 281 4.64 12.24 -5.26
CA ALA A 281 3.31 11.74 -5.60
C ALA A 281 2.96 11.98 -7.08
N GLY A 282 2.23 11.07 -7.70
CA GLY A 282 1.66 11.29 -9.02
C GLY A 282 0.71 12.50 -9.01
N VAL A 283 -0.17 12.56 -8.01
CA VAL A 283 -1.12 13.67 -7.80
C VAL A 283 -0.98 14.24 -6.40
N GLN A 284 -0.79 15.54 -6.28
CA GLN A 284 -0.81 16.27 -5.01
C GLN A 284 -2.00 17.24 -4.98
N ILE A 285 -2.81 17.12 -3.95
CA ILE A 285 -3.98 17.98 -3.68
C ILE A 285 -3.68 18.82 -2.43
N GLY A 286 -3.63 20.13 -2.59
CA GLY A 286 -3.56 21.11 -1.51
C GLY A 286 -4.67 22.17 -1.62
N GLY A 287 -5.67 21.92 -2.49
CA GLY A 287 -6.83 22.75 -2.72
C GLY A 287 -8.13 22.08 -2.31
N ASN A 288 -9.24 22.81 -2.36
CA ASN A 288 -10.55 22.35 -1.94
C ASN A 288 -11.45 21.99 -3.14
N GLY A 289 -12.44 21.11 -2.93
CA GLY A 289 -13.38 20.72 -3.98
C GLY A 289 -12.72 19.97 -5.14
N VAL A 290 -11.73 19.13 -4.86
CA VAL A 290 -10.96 18.42 -5.89
C VAL A 290 -11.46 16.98 -6.03
N THR A 291 -11.73 16.62 -7.29
CA THR A 291 -12.05 15.22 -7.66
C THR A 291 -10.95 14.67 -8.56
N VAL A 292 -10.42 13.48 -8.21
CA VAL A 292 -9.53 12.69 -9.07
C VAL A 292 -10.25 11.37 -9.37
N GLN A 293 -10.50 11.11 -10.64
CA GLN A 293 -11.31 9.96 -11.01
C GLN A 293 -10.83 9.26 -12.29
N ASN A 294 -11.13 7.96 -12.38
CA ASN A 294 -10.87 7.12 -13.56
C ASN A 294 -9.41 7.16 -14.04
N CYS A 295 -8.47 7.45 -13.13
CA CYS A 295 -7.05 7.54 -13.46
C CYS A 295 -6.32 6.24 -13.14
N LEU A 296 -5.32 5.91 -13.96
CA LEU A 296 -4.32 4.89 -13.68
C LEU A 296 -3.08 5.58 -13.13
N VAL A 297 -2.77 5.37 -11.83
CA VAL A 297 -1.66 6.04 -11.15
C VAL A 297 -0.64 4.99 -10.70
N HIS A 298 0.51 4.94 -11.36
CA HIS A 298 1.47 3.85 -11.13
C HIS A 298 2.93 4.30 -11.22
N HIS A 299 3.84 3.52 -10.61
CA HIS A 299 5.29 3.73 -10.65
C HIS A 299 5.71 5.17 -10.29
N ASN A 300 5.02 5.78 -9.32
CA ASN A 300 5.39 7.05 -8.73
C ASN A 300 5.99 6.85 -7.32
N GLY A 301 6.55 7.90 -6.73
CA GLY A 301 6.95 7.90 -5.33
C GLY A 301 5.78 7.62 -4.39
N ALA A 302 4.61 8.21 -4.64
CA ALA A 302 3.32 7.88 -4.04
C ALA A 302 2.22 8.02 -5.09
N GLY A 303 1.04 7.46 -4.84
CA GLY A 303 -0.07 7.59 -5.78
C GLY A 303 -0.74 8.97 -5.73
N ILE A 304 -1.82 9.12 -4.95
CA ILE A 304 -2.58 10.35 -4.78
C ILE A 304 -2.43 10.84 -3.34
N ALA A 305 -1.96 12.06 -3.14
CA ALA A 305 -1.78 12.65 -1.82
C ALA A 305 -2.59 13.93 -1.67
N ALA A 306 -3.47 14.01 -0.68
CA ALA A 306 -4.18 15.20 -0.28
C ALA A 306 -3.64 15.71 1.06
N ARG A 307 -3.31 16.99 1.14
CA ARG A 307 -2.75 17.59 2.37
C ARG A 307 -3.35 18.97 2.63
N VAL A 308 -3.90 19.16 3.82
CA VAL A 308 -4.53 20.41 4.25
C VAL A 308 -5.57 20.87 3.22
N ALA A 309 -6.55 20.00 2.97
CA ALA A 309 -7.56 20.19 1.92
C ALA A 309 -8.97 19.89 2.44
N LYS A 310 -9.99 20.35 1.72
CA LYS A 310 -11.40 20.07 2.00
C LYS A 310 -12.14 19.58 0.76
N ASP A 311 -13.22 18.81 0.99
CA ASP A 311 -14.11 18.35 -0.09
C ASP A 311 -13.35 17.57 -1.17
N VAL A 312 -12.55 16.59 -0.77
CA VAL A 312 -11.72 15.78 -1.66
C VAL A 312 -12.45 14.50 -2.05
N LYS A 313 -12.45 14.20 -3.35
CA LYS A 313 -13.01 12.94 -3.87
C LYS A 313 -11.96 12.18 -4.70
N VAL A 314 -11.74 10.91 -4.35
CA VAL A 314 -10.87 9.98 -5.07
C VAL A 314 -11.73 8.80 -5.51
N LEU A 315 -12.09 8.75 -6.80
CA LEU A 315 -13.18 7.91 -7.30
C LEU A 315 -12.75 7.01 -8.45
N SER A 316 -12.98 5.71 -8.34
CA SER A 316 -12.80 4.76 -9.46
C SER A 316 -11.43 4.80 -10.12
N ASN A 317 -10.36 5.01 -9.35
CA ASN A 317 -9.00 4.98 -9.86
C ASN A 317 -8.38 3.59 -9.68
N LEU A 318 -7.39 3.28 -10.51
CA LEU A 318 -6.46 2.18 -10.29
C LEU A 318 -5.12 2.75 -9.85
N ILE A 319 -4.74 2.49 -8.61
CA ILE A 319 -3.55 3.07 -7.97
C ILE A 319 -2.63 1.94 -7.55
N VAL A 320 -1.57 1.72 -8.34
CA VAL A 320 -0.82 0.47 -8.28
C VAL A 320 0.68 0.65 -8.46
N ALA A 321 1.47 -0.17 -7.78
CA ALA A 321 2.93 -0.20 -7.91
C ALA A 321 3.63 1.16 -7.70
N ASN A 322 3.13 1.99 -6.77
CA ASN A 322 3.83 3.18 -6.33
C ASN A 322 4.78 2.83 -5.17
N ARG A 323 5.83 3.62 -4.97
CA ARG A 323 6.92 3.30 -4.04
C ARG A 323 6.64 3.65 -2.57
N ALA A 324 5.59 4.40 -2.30
CA ALA A 324 5.06 4.68 -0.98
C ALA A 324 3.55 4.38 -0.97
N ASN A 325 2.77 5.19 -0.27
CA ASN A 325 1.34 4.97 -0.11
C ASN A 325 0.56 5.11 -1.43
N GLY A 326 -0.50 4.31 -1.57
CA GLY A 326 -1.42 4.45 -2.71
C GLY A 326 -2.22 5.74 -2.64
N ILE A 327 -3.00 5.94 -1.57
CA ILE A 327 -3.77 7.16 -1.29
C ILE A 327 -3.39 7.69 0.08
N GLY A 328 -3.01 8.95 0.17
CA GLY A 328 -2.71 9.62 1.44
C GLY A 328 -3.63 10.83 1.66
N LEU A 329 -4.38 10.83 2.75
CA LEU A 329 -5.19 11.94 3.22
C LEU A 329 -4.59 12.46 4.52
N ALA A 330 -4.07 13.68 4.54
CA ALA A 330 -3.45 14.26 5.72
C ALA A 330 -3.99 15.65 6.04
N SER A 331 -4.59 15.82 7.20
CA SER A 331 -5.25 17.07 7.58
C SER A 331 -6.37 17.46 6.60
N VAL A 332 -7.24 16.51 6.28
CA VAL A 332 -8.32 16.66 5.30
C VAL A 332 -9.67 16.68 6.01
N GLU A 333 -10.54 17.56 5.58
CA GLU A 333 -11.93 17.64 6.05
C GLU A 333 -12.87 17.30 4.90
N ASN A 334 -13.84 16.41 5.14
CA ASN A 334 -14.84 15.98 4.18
C ASN A 334 -14.23 15.30 2.94
N ALA A 335 -13.83 14.04 3.08
CA ALA A 335 -13.26 13.27 1.98
C ALA A 335 -14.08 12.02 1.66
N LEU A 336 -14.16 11.69 0.36
CA LEU A 336 -14.74 10.47 -0.17
C LEU A 336 -13.71 9.70 -0.99
N VAL A 337 -13.38 8.49 -0.55
CA VAL A 337 -12.55 7.52 -1.29
C VAL A 337 -13.44 6.35 -1.67
N GLU A 338 -13.84 6.26 -2.93
CA GLU A 338 -14.86 5.30 -3.35
C GLU A 338 -14.51 4.59 -4.66
N GLY A 339 -14.70 3.27 -4.66
CA GLY A 339 -14.63 2.47 -5.88
C GLY A 339 -13.24 2.36 -6.50
N ASN A 340 -12.19 2.57 -5.72
CA ASN A 340 -10.82 2.46 -6.22
C ASN A 340 -10.30 1.04 -6.06
N GLU A 341 -9.41 0.63 -6.97
CA GLU A 341 -8.49 -0.48 -6.74
C GLU A 341 -7.14 0.09 -6.31
N VAL A 342 -6.69 -0.28 -5.11
CA VAL A 342 -5.44 0.19 -4.53
C VAL A 342 -4.59 -1.02 -4.20
N ALA A 343 -3.48 -1.22 -4.92
CA ALA A 343 -2.76 -2.47 -4.87
C ALA A 343 -1.25 -2.33 -5.05
N LEU A 344 -0.49 -3.27 -4.48
CA LEU A 344 0.95 -3.43 -4.74
C LEU A 344 1.77 -2.14 -4.56
N ASN A 345 1.26 -1.19 -3.78
CA ASN A 345 2.05 -0.04 -3.37
C ASN A 345 3.02 -0.51 -2.27
N LEU A 346 4.24 0.01 -2.25
CA LEU A 346 5.30 -0.55 -1.39
C LEU A 346 5.14 -0.18 0.10
N GLU A 347 4.35 0.83 0.42
CA GLU A 347 3.89 1.16 1.77
C GLU A 347 2.38 0.88 1.87
N ASP A 348 1.65 1.70 2.61
CA ASP A 348 0.24 1.49 2.87
C ASP A 348 -0.65 1.70 1.63
N GLY A 349 -1.78 1.02 1.61
CA GLY A 349 -2.78 1.23 0.57
C GLY A 349 -3.45 2.59 0.70
N ILE A 350 -4.16 2.82 1.81
CA ILE A 350 -4.85 4.07 2.11
C ILE A 350 -4.39 4.58 3.49
N VAL A 351 -3.89 5.79 3.54
CA VAL A 351 -3.51 6.47 4.78
C VAL A 351 -4.47 7.60 5.07
N VAL A 352 -5.06 7.60 6.26
CA VAL A 352 -5.86 8.69 6.79
C VAL A 352 -5.11 9.24 8.01
N ALA A 353 -4.46 10.38 7.85
CA ALA A 353 -3.65 11.01 8.88
C ALA A 353 -4.21 12.39 9.26
N GLY A 354 -4.18 12.70 10.54
CA GLY A 354 -4.54 14.03 11.00
C GLY A 354 -3.37 14.99 10.94
N ASN A 355 -3.05 15.59 12.08
CA ASN A 355 -2.00 16.59 12.19
C ASN A 355 -0.59 16.01 12.00
N ILE A 356 -0.04 16.14 10.82
CA ILE A 356 1.33 15.68 10.48
C ILE A 356 2.41 16.76 10.67
N SER A 357 2.08 17.92 11.28
CA SER A 357 3.04 19.02 11.45
C SER A 357 4.16 18.72 12.46
N GLY A 358 4.02 17.65 13.24
CA GLY A 358 4.89 17.36 14.40
C GLY A 358 4.62 18.24 15.64
N LYS A 359 3.68 19.18 15.57
CA LYS A 359 3.24 20.04 16.67
C LYS A 359 1.95 19.48 17.27
N LYS A 360 1.67 19.81 18.54
CA LYS A 360 0.41 19.44 19.17
C LYS A 360 -0.75 20.16 18.49
N THR A 361 -1.82 19.45 18.21
CA THR A 361 -3.06 20.00 17.63
C THR A 361 -3.59 21.16 18.47
N GLY A 362 -4.06 22.21 17.83
CA GLY A 362 -4.51 23.45 18.46
C GLY A 362 -3.42 24.45 18.80
N THR A 363 -2.13 24.12 18.59
CA THR A 363 -1.02 25.06 18.78
C THR A 363 -0.68 25.82 17.49
N PRO A 364 -0.09 27.03 17.59
CA PRO A 364 0.28 27.80 16.39
C PRO A 364 1.18 27.03 15.43
N GLY A 365 0.74 26.93 14.20
CA GLY A 365 1.43 26.23 13.11
C GLY A 365 1.26 24.70 13.12
N ALA A 366 0.37 24.16 13.95
CA ALA A 366 -0.12 22.79 13.80
C ALA A 366 -1.08 22.71 12.60
N ASN A 367 -1.05 21.58 11.89
CA ASN A 367 -2.04 21.28 10.89
C ASN A 367 -3.38 20.89 11.57
N PRO A 368 -4.53 21.06 10.89
CA PRO A 368 -5.81 20.61 11.43
C PRO A 368 -5.89 19.08 11.54
N PRO A 369 -6.81 18.54 12.35
CA PRO A 369 -7.15 17.12 12.35
C PRO A 369 -7.78 16.71 11.02
N THR A 370 -7.82 15.40 10.75
CA THR A 370 -8.61 14.83 9.65
C THR A 370 -9.95 14.37 10.20
N LYS A 371 -11.05 14.73 9.51
CA LYS A 371 -12.41 14.37 9.93
C LYS A 371 -13.39 14.29 8.77
N HIS A 372 -14.53 13.63 9.02
CA HIS A 372 -15.61 13.42 8.04
C HIS A 372 -15.09 12.69 6.79
N VAL A 373 -14.47 11.52 6.99
CA VAL A 373 -13.90 10.72 5.90
C VAL A 373 -14.76 9.48 5.65
N VAL A 374 -15.12 9.26 4.39
CA VAL A 374 -15.78 8.02 3.96
C VAL A 374 -14.85 7.25 3.03
N VAL A 375 -14.51 6.02 3.43
CA VAL A 375 -13.74 5.07 2.61
C VAL A 375 -14.66 3.88 2.32
N ARG A 376 -15.13 3.75 1.07
CA ARG A 376 -16.12 2.72 0.77
C ARG A 376 -15.95 2.09 -0.61
N ARG A 377 -16.35 0.82 -0.69
CA ARG A 377 -16.39 0.07 -1.96
C ARG A 377 -15.06 0.06 -2.70
N ASN A 378 -13.94 0.09 -1.95
CA ASN A 378 -12.61 -0.02 -2.53
C ASN A 378 -12.14 -1.48 -2.47
N TYR A 379 -11.34 -1.89 -3.47
CA TYR A 379 -10.59 -3.12 -3.45
C TYR A 379 -9.14 -2.79 -3.09
N ILE A 380 -8.70 -3.21 -1.89
CA ILE A 380 -7.42 -2.83 -1.30
C ILE A 380 -6.62 -4.10 -1.04
N HIS A 381 -5.42 -4.24 -1.67
CA HIS A 381 -4.73 -5.52 -1.60
C HIS A 381 -3.23 -5.47 -1.90
N HIS A 382 -2.51 -6.48 -1.38
CA HIS A 382 -1.09 -6.73 -1.68
C HIS A 382 -0.15 -5.55 -1.37
N HIS A 383 -0.31 -4.93 -0.19
CA HIS A 383 0.64 -3.95 0.34
C HIS A 383 1.62 -4.68 1.24
N ILE A 384 2.85 -4.94 0.77
CA ILE A 384 3.69 -6.01 1.33
C ILE A 384 5.16 -5.67 1.55
N TYR A 385 5.68 -4.50 1.15
CA TYR A 385 7.12 -4.45 1.00
C TYR A 385 7.88 -3.39 1.77
N GLN A 386 7.28 -2.32 2.30
CA GLN A 386 8.12 -1.29 2.91
C GLN A 386 7.64 -0.87 4.29
N ALA A 387 8.55 -0.66 5.17
CA ALA A 387 8.49 -0.13 6.52
C ALA A 387 7.36 -0.65 7.43
N HIS A 388 6.10 -0.68 7.00
CA HIS A 388 4.94 -1.08 7.81
C HIS A 388 3.69 -1.15 6.91
N PRO A 389 3.58 -2.13 6.02
CA PRO A 389 2.55 -2.14 4.99
C PRO A 389 1.20 -2.55 5.55
N ASP A 390 0.29 -1.61 5.60
CA ASP A 390 -1.11 -1.82 5.96
C ASP A 390 -2.02 -1.60 4.75
N ASN A 391 -3.15 -2.31 4.67
CA ASN A 391 -4.13 -1.97 3.66
C ASN A 391 -4.73 -0.58 3.92
N THR A 392 -4.97 -0.27 5.21
CA THR A 392 -5.41 1.06 5.62
C THR A 392 -4.77 1.44 6.96
N GLN A 393 -4.19 2.62 7.02
CA GLN A 393 -3.64 3.18 8.25
C GLN A 393 -4.37 4.46 8.65
N MET A 394 -4.71 4.62 9.95
CA MET A 394 -5.32 5.81 10.51
C MET A 394 -4.50 6.29 11.69
N TYR A 395 -4.00 7.53 11.69
CA TYR A 395 -3.16 8.00 12.78
C TYR A 395 -3.15 9.54 12.97
N ARG A 396 -2.86 9.97 14.22
CA ARG A 396 -2.67 11.37 14.62
C ARG A 396 -3.87 12.28 14.39
N ASP A 397 -4.77 12.31 15.33
CA ASP A 397 -5.96 13.19 15.32
C ASP A 397 -6.91 12.93 14.12
N VAL A 398 -7.34 11.71 13.98
CA VAL A 398 -8.36 11.32 13.03
C VAL A 398 -9.69 11.14 13.77
N SER A 399 -10.78 11.64 13.20
CA SER A 399 -12.11 11.44 13.79
C SER A 399 -13.22 11.38 12.73
N ASP A 400 -14.33 10.76 13.10
CA ASP A 400 -15.53 10.64 12.27
C ASP A 400 -15.20 10.02 10.90
N VAL A 401 -14.82 8.74 10.94
CA VAL A 401 -14.50 7.95 9.74
C VAL A 401 -15.51 6.84 9.56
N VAL A 402 -16.05 6.72 8.36
CA VAL A 402 -16.87 5.58 7.93
C VAL A 402 -16.05 4.74 6.94
N TYR A 403 -15.77 3.51 7.34
CA TYR A 403 -15.06 2.53 6.52
C TYR A 403 -16.02 1.38 6.20
N GLU A 404 -16.59 1.37 4.99
CA GLU A 404 -17.71 0.48 4.70
C GLU A 404 -17.61 -0.21 3.34
N GLU A 405 -18.12 -1.45 3.29
CA GLU A 405 -18.24 -2.23 2.05
C GLU A 405 -16.93 -2.32 1.24
N ASN A 406 -15.78 -2.26 1.91
CA ASN A 406 -14.48 -2.46 1.26
C ASN A 406 -14.12 -3.93 1.23
N PHE A 407 -13.43 -4.35 0.18
CA PHE A 407 -12.77 -5.63 0.10
C PHE A 407 -11.28 -5.47 0.37
N ASN A 408 -10.81 -6.06 1.48
CA ASN A 408 -9.41 -6.05 1.88
C ASN A 408 -8.87 -7.47 1.80
N ILE A 409 -7.81 -7.66 1.04
CA ILE A 409 -7.12 -8.94 0.99
C ILE A 409 -5.62 -8.72 0.96
N CYS A 410 -4.87 -9.63 1.60
CA CYS A 410 -3.44 -9.67 1.46
C CYS A 410 -2.73 -8.34 1.79
N GLY A 411 -2.62 -8.04 3.04
CA GLY A 411 -1.83 -6.94 3.58
C GLY A 411 -1.21 -7.37 4.91
N GLY A 412 -0.32 -6.59 5.47
CA GLY A 412 0.19 -6.83 6.82
C GLY A 412 -0.95 -6.75 7.83
N GLN A 413 -1.62 -5.62 7.87
CA GLN A 413 -2.86 -5.41 8.64
C GLN A 413 -3.93 -4.83 7.71
N SER A 414 -5.18 -5.22 7.90
CA SER A 414 -6.24 -4.60 7.10
C SER A 414 -6.51 -3.16 7.53
N ILE A 415 -6.57 -2.93 8.85
CA ILE A 415 -6.66 -1.59 9.44
C ILE A 415 -5.70 -1.52 10.63
N MET A 416 -4.76 -0.58 10.57
CA MET A 416 -3.94 -0.18 11.71
C MET A 416 -4.34 1.22 12.15
N ALA A 417 -4.54 1.44 13.44
CA ALA A 417 -5.01 2.72 13.95
C ALA A 417 -4.27 3.20 15.21
N GLU A 418 -3.99 4.50 15.25
CA GLU A 418 -3.43 5.23 16.38
C GLU A 418 -4.09 6.62 16.47
N GLU A 419 -4.59 7.02 17.61
CA GLU A 419 -5.25 8.33 17.81
C GLU A 419 -6.38 8.58 16.78
N ALA A 420 -7.22 7.56 16.57
CA ALA A 420 -8.38 7.64 15.70
C ALA A 420 -9.66 7.36 16.50
N THR A 421 -10.61 8.29 16.49
CA THR A 421 -11.82 8.23 17.29
C THR A 421 -13.08 8.31 16.43
N ASP A 422 -14.21 7.83 16.95
CA ASP A 422 -15.50 7.89 16.26
C ASP A 422 -15.46 7.19 14.87
N VAL A 423 -14.94 5.97 14.84
CA VAL A 423 -14.75 5.22 13.59
C VAL A 423 -15.81 4.11 13.49
N THR A 424 -16.50 4.07 12.35
CA THR A 424 -17.43 2.98 12.02
C THR A 424 -16.86 2.12 10.91
N VAL A 425 -16.65 0.82 11.19
CA VAL A 425 -16.18 -0.19 10.24
C VAL A 425 -17.30 -1.18 10.02
N ARG A 426 -17.97 -1.14 8.87
CA ARG A 426 -19.15 -1.96 8.65
C ARG A 426 -19.24 -2.58 7.26
N GLY A 427 -19.78 -3.80 7.22
CA GLY A 427 -20.09 -4.49 5.97
C GLY A 427 -18.85 -4.81 5.12
N ASN A 428 -17.65 -4.77 5.67
CA ASN A 428 -16.41 -5.03 4.93
C ASN A 428 -16.12 -6.53 4.87
N LEU A 429 -15.37 -6.92 3.84
CA LEU A 429 -14.78 -8.24 3.71
C LEU A 429 -13.27 -8.13 3.92
N PHE A 430 -12.75 -8.85 4.91
CA PHE A 430 -11.33 -8.92 5.25
C PHE A 430 -10.84 -10.35 5.07
N MET A 431 -9.84 -10.52 4.23
CA MET A 431 -9.28 -11.84 3.94
C MET A 431 -7.75 -11.79 4.01
N GLY A 432 -7.16 -12.74 4.70
CA GLY A 432 -5.73 -12.97 4.60
C GLY A 432 -4.83 -11.85 5.07
N CYS A 433 -4.96 -11.46 6.33
CA CYS A 433 -4.08 -10.48 6.96
C CYS A 433 -3.56 -11.03 8.29
N ASP A 434 -2.41 -10.57 8.76
CA ASP A 434 -1.92 -10.90 10.11
C ASP A 434 -2.91 -10.44 11.18
N ALA A 435 -3.45 -9.24 11.01
CA ALA A 435 -4.54 -8.72 11.82
C ALA A 435 -5.55 -8.00 10.93
N VAL A 436 -6.84 -8.17 11.21
CA VAL A 436 -7.88 -7.40 10.51
C VAL A 436 -7.88 -5.98 11.02
N MET A 437 -7.92 -5.81 12.32
CA MET A 437 -7.88 -4.50 12.94
C MET A 437 -6.93 -4.50 14.12
N LEU A 438 -5.91 -3.66 14.06
CA LEU A 438 -4.95 -3.44 15.12
C LEU A 438 -5.07 -1.98 15.57
N ILE A 439 -5.54 -1.77 16.81
CA ILE A 439 -5.52 -0.46 17.46
C ILE A 439 -4.29 -0.41 18.35
N CYS A 440 -3.28 0.34 17.92
CA CYS A 440 -2.02 0.45 18.62
C CYS A 440 -2.07 1.38 19.83
N GLY A 441 -1.12 1.18 20.76
CA GLY A 441 -1.03 1.85 22.05
C GLY A 441 -0.49 3.28 22.04
N HIS A 442 -0.56 4.00 20.95
CA HIS A 442 -0.10 5.37 20.84
C HIS A 442 -1.29 6.33 20.79
N GLY A 443 -1.62 6.95 21.94
CA GLY A 443 -2.75 7.85 22.06
C GLY A 443 -4.12 7.15 22.18
N ASN A 444 -5.18 7.93 22.24
CA ASN A 444 -6.54 7.43 22.42
C ASN A 444 -7.19 7.11 21.08
N SER A 445 -7.74 5.91 20.99
CA SER A 445 -8.56 5.48 19.85
C SER A 445 -9.90 4.98 20.39
N ASP A 446 -10.86 5.89 20.50
CA ASP A 446 -12.11 5.64 21.24
C ASP A 446 -13.33 5.55 20.32
N ARG A 447 -14.41 4.95 20.81
CA ARG A 447 -15.73 4.92 20.19
C ARG A 447 -15.74 4.33 18.77
N TRP A 448 -15.14 3.15 18.67
CA TRP A 448 -15.19 2.39 17.42
C TRP A 448 -16.41 1.48 17.37
N LYS A 449 -17.04 1.42 16.20
CA LYS A 449 -18.09 0.46 15.87
C LYS A 449 -17.61 -0.49 14.78
N PHE A 450 -17.61 -1.77 15.08
CA PHE A 450 -17.18 -2.82 14.16
C PHE A 450 -18.37 -3.77 13.93
N GLU A 451 -19.10 -3.60 12.83
CA GLU A 451 -20.42 -4.20 12.66
C GLU A 451 -20.60 -4.88 11.30
N GLY A 452 -21.11 -6.11 11.31
CA GLY A 452 -21.52 -6.80 10.08
C GLY A 452 -20.38 -7.08 9.10
N ASN A 453 -19.14 -7.21 9.57
CA ASN A 453 -17.99 -7.52 8.73
C ASN A 453 -17.77 -9.03 8.63
N THR A 454 -17.21 -9.49 7.51
CA THR A 454 -16.69 -10.84 7.38
C THR A 454 -15.17 -10.83 7.50
N LEU A 455 -14.64 -11.62 8.45
CA LEU A 455 -13.22 -11.79 8.69
C LEU A 455 -12.87 -13.24 8.33
N TRP A 456 -12.17 -13.43 7.24
CA TRP A 456 -11.74 -14.74 6.80
C TRP A 456 -10.24 -14.91 6.94
N GLY A 457 -9.85 -15.80 7.86
CA GLY A 457 -8.47 -16.21 7.92
C GLY A 457 -7.53 -15.12 8.41
N ALA A 458 -7.92 -14.30 9.36
CA ALA A 458 -7.03 -13.38 10.05
C ALA A 458 -6.43 -14.03 11.29
N GLY A 459 -5.16 -13.76 11.56
CA GLY A 459 -4.52 -14.19 12.80
C GLY A 459 -5.18 -13.56 14.02
N TYR A 460 -5.49 -12.25 13.91
CA TYR A 460 -6.26 -11.49 14.90
C TYR A 460 -7.42 -10.78 14.20
N GLY A 461 -8.63 -11.05 14.64
CA GLY A 461 -9.82 -10.38 14.10
C GLY A 461 -9.87 -8.93 14.58
N PHE A 462 -10.16 -8.74 15.84
CA PHE A 462 -10.16 -7.46 16.51
C PHE A 462 -9.08 -7.46 17.59
N PHE A 463 -8.22 -6.46 17.59
CA PHE A 463 -7.13 -6.35 18.54
C PHE A 463 -6.95 -4.89 18.96
N SER A 464 -7.19 -4.58 20.23
CA SER A 464 -7.02 -3.25 20.78
C SER A 464 -6.07 -3.24 21.97
N PHE A 465 -5.10 -2.36 21.96
CA PHE A 465 -4.19 -2.13 23.08
C PHE A 465 -4.62 -0.95 23.97
N THR A 466 -5.33 0.02 23.40
CA THR A 466 -5.71 1.27 24.08
C THR A 466 -7.01 1.80 23.55
N GLY A 467 -7.59 2.73 24.32
CA GLY A 467 -8.87 3.34 24.02
C GLY A 467 -10.04 2.60 24.67
N HIS A 468 -11.23 3.13 24.52
CA HIS A 468 -12.44 2.62 25.17
C HIS A 468 -13.70 2.87 24.32
N ASP A 469 -14.82 2.30 24.79
CA ASP A 469 -16.13 2.41 24.18
C ASP A 469 -16.18 1.79 22.76
N TYR A 470 -15.80 0.50 22.67
CA TYR A 470 -15.88 -0.28 21.44
C TYR A 470 -17.15 -1.10 21.36
N SER A 471 -17.77 -1.13 20.18
CA SER A 471 -18.87 -2.03 19.86
C SER A 471 -18.48 -2.98 18.73
N VAL A 472 -18.62 -4.30 18.96
CA VAL A 472 -18.25 -5.36 18.02
C VAL A 472 -19.44 -6.29 17.84
N SER A 473 -20.20 -6.15 16.75
CA SER A 473 -21.47 -6.86 16.61
C SER A 473 -21.74 -7.39 15.20
N LYS A 474 -22.47 -8.50 15.15
CA LYS A 474 -22.96 -9.12 13.90
C LYS A 474 -21.85 -9.43 12.89
N ASN A 475 -20.62 -9.66 13.34
CA ASN A 475 -19.52 -10.04 12.47
C ASN A 475 -19.50 -11.56 12.27
N LEU A 476 -19.04 -12.00 11.10
CA LEU A 476 -18.73 -13.38 10.78
C LEU A 476 -17.21 -13.58 10.83
N ILE A 477 -16.73 -14.34 11.80
CA ILE A 477 -15.32 -14.51 12.09
C ILE A 477 -14.91 -15.96 11.81
N ILE A 478 -14.17 -16.17 10.73
CA ILE A 478 -13.78 -17.49 10.24
C ILE A 478 -12.28 -17.67 10.43
N GLY A 479 -11.90 -18.48 11.44
CA GLY A 479 -10.50 -18.78 11.74
C GLY A 479 -9.71 -17.62 12.35
N GLY A 480 -10.37 -16.67 13.00
CA GLY A 480 -9.78 -15.54 13.69
C GLY A 480 -9.90 -15.62 15.21
N SER A 481 -9.37 -14.62 15.89
CA SER A 481 -9.49 -14.45 17.34
C SER A 481 -9.98 -13.04 17.69
N MET A 482 -10.65 -12.93 18.84
CA MET A 482 -11.02 -11.64 19.44
C MET A 482 -10.01 -11.27 20.52
N ASP A 483 -9.69 -10.00 20.62
CA ASP A 483 -8.92 -9.48 21.75
C ASP A 483 -9.72 -8.37 22.44
N TYR A 484 -10.15 -8.64 23.65
CA TYR A 484 -10.91 -7.68 24.45
C TYR A 484 -10.03 -6.65 25.17
N GLY A 485 -8.72 -6.69 24.94
CA GLY A 485 -7.79 -5.75 25.54
C GLY A 485 -7.77 -5.79 27.07
N GLN A 486 -7.65 -4.64 27.66
CA GLN A 486 -7.70 -4.46 29.12
C GLN A 486 -9.16 -4.26 29.54
N LEU A 487 -9.81 -5.33 29.98
CA LEU A 487 -11.25 -5.35 30.30
C LEU A 487 -11.75 -4.19 31.15
N ASP A 488 -10.95 -3.77 32.14
CA ASP A 488 -11.32 -2.72 33.08
C ASP A 488 -11.24 -1.31 32.47
N SER A 489 -10.52 -1.13 31.37
CA SER A 489 -10.26 0.16 30.74
C SER A 489 -10.81 0.32 29.33
N THR A 490 -10.98 -0.78 28.58
CA THR A 490 -11.37 -0.69 27.17
C THR A 490 -12.88 -0.65 26.94
N LYS A 491 -13.70 -1.07 27.89
CA LYS A 491 -15.17 -1.09 27.75
C LYS A 491 -15.64 -1.60 26.39
N VAL A 492 -15.25 -2.82 26.05
CA VAL A 492 -15.70 -3.48 24.81
C VAL A 492 -17.08 -4.07 25.03
N GLU A 493 -18.01 -3.77 24.14
CA GLU A 493 -19.31 -4.45 24.04
C GLU A 493 -19.30 -5.33 22.80
N SER A 494 -19.35 -6.66 23.00
CA SER A 494 -19.35 -7.62 21.91
C SER A 494 -20.61 -8.50 21.96
N ALA A 495 -21.34 -8.58 20.84
CA ALA A 495 -22.61 -9.27 20.80
C ALA A 495 -23.01 -9.75 19.40
N GLY A 496 -23.75 -10.85 19.34
CA GLY A 496 -24.40 -11.31 18.11
C GLY A 496 -23.45 -11.75 16.99
N ASN A 497 -22.19 -12.04 17.31
CA ASN A 497 -21.21 -12.48 16.33
C ASN A 497 -21.35 -13.99 16.00
N ARG A 498 -20.85 -14.42 14.83
CA ARG A 498 -20.74 -15.82 14.44
C ARG A 498 -19.29 -16.19 14.30
N PHE A 499 -18.87 -17.24 14.97
CA PHE A 499 -17.49 -17.77 14.97
C PHE A 499 -17.45 -19.14 14.29
N ALA A 500 -16.49 -19.36 13.41
CA ALA A 500 -16.37 -20.61 12.66
C ALA A 500 -14.90 -21.04 12.49
N PRO A 501 -14.55 -22.30 12.66
CA PRO A 501 -15.37 -23.35 13.27
C PRO A 501 -15.23 -23.39 14.80
N SER A 502 -14.53 -22.42 15.39
CA SER A 502 -14.26 -22.36 16.82
C SER A 502 -14.18 -20.93 17.32
N TYR A 503 -14.49 -20.75 18.58
CA TYR A 503 -14.28 -19.50 19.29
C TYR A 503 -12.87 -19.44 19.88
N PHE A 504 -12.21 -18.29 19.70
CA PHE A 504 -10.98 -17.99 20.40
C PHE A 504 -10.96 -16.50 20.76
N ALA A 505 -10.72 -16.23 22.03
CA ALA A 505 -10.53 -14.86 22.51
C ALA A 505 -9.44 -14.79 23.58
N ARG A 506 -8.99 -13.58 23.85
CA ARG A 506 -8.04 -13.27 24.92
C ARG A 506 -8.32 -11.90 25.55
N THR A 507 -7.76 -11.72 26.74
CA THR A 507 -7.71 -10.45 27.45
C THR A 507 -6.25 -10.09 27.76
N ALA A 508 -5.92 -8.82 27.84
CA ALA A 508 -4.53 -8.37 28.06
C ALA A 508 -4.13 -8.24 29.53
N LYS A 509 -5.04 -7.78 30.40
CA LYS A 509 -4.78 -7.65 31.85
C LYS A 509 -6.03 -8.01 32.64
N PRO A 510 -6.04 -9.16 33.32
CA PRO A 510 -5.04 -10.20 33.28
C PRO A 510 -5.02 -10.96 31.95
N TRP A 511 -3.88 -11.53 31.56
CA TRP A 511 -3.79 -12.37 30.36
C TRP A 511 -4.57 -13.66 30.56
N ARG A 512 -5.68 -13.80 29.84
CA ARG A 512 -6.50 -15.00 29.79
C ARG A 512 -6.81 -15.36 28.36
N LYS A 513 -6.92 -16.67 28.11
CA LYS A 513 -7.36 -17.23 26.83
C LYS A 513 -8.66 -17.95 27.01
N TYR A 514 -9.59 -17.75 26.08
CA TYR A 514 -10.88 -18.40 26.05
C TYR A 514 -11.02 -19.17 24.73
N GLN A 515 -11.33 -20.44 24.83
CA GLN A 515 -11.62 -21.32 23.69
C GLN A 515 -13.05 -21.89 23.79
N ASP A 516 -13.76 -21.51 24.80
CA ASP A 516 -15.16 -21.85 25.06
C ASP A 516 -15.98 -20.55 25.14
N LEU A 517 -16.94 -20.43 24.22
CA LEU A 517 -17.77 -19.25 24.12
C LEU A 517 -18.66 -19.07 25.34
N ALA A 518 -19.26 -20.16 25.86
CA ALA A 518 -20.13 -20.10 27.03
C ALA A 518 -19.36 -19.64 28.27
N LYS A 519 -18.12 -20.12 28.45
CA LYS A 519 -17.23 -19.65 29.49
C LYS A 519 -16.89 -18.17 29.36
N ALA A 520 -16.58 -17.71 28.15
CA ALA A 520 -16.32 -16.29 27.89
C ALA A 520 -17.56 -15.42 28.17
N GLN A 521 -18.73 -15.86 27.76
CA GLN A 521 -20.00 -15.17 28.06
C GLN A 521 -20.24 -15.06 29.56
N ALA A 522 -20.01 -16.14 30.31
CA ALA A 522 -20.22 -16.18 31.74
C ALA A 522 -19.19 -15.31 32.54
N GLU A 523 -17.93 -15.38 32.17
CA GLU A 523 -16.85 -14.71 32.92
C GLU A 523 -16.61 -13.26 32.51
N LEU A 524 -16.82 -12.92 31.23
CA LEU A 524 -16.53 -11.58 30.70
C LEU A 524 -17.78 -10.74 30.45
N GLY A 525 -18.98 -11.35 30.44
CA GLY A 525 -20.21 -10.66 30.05
C GLY A 525 -20.24 -10.24 28.57
N GLN A 526 -19.32 -10.76 27.76
CA GLN A 526 -19.20 -10.44 26.33
C GLN A 526 -19.94 -11.48 25.46
N GLU A 527 -20.08 -11.19 24.17
CA GLU A 527 -20.62 -12.10 23.16
C GLU A 527 -22.08 -12.55 23.40
N LYS A 528 -22.90 -11.69 23.97
CA LYS A 528 -24.33 -11.98 24.16
C LYS A 528 -25.00 -12.26 22.82
N GLY A 529 -25.66 -13.41 22.69
CA GLY A 529 -26.34 -13.84 21.45
C GLY A 529 -25.37 -14.27 20.33
N SER A 530 -24.08 -14.36 20.60
CA SER A 530 -23.11 -14.94 19.68
C SER A 530 -23.14 -16.47 19.72
N SER A 531 -22.69 -17.11 18.63
CA SER A 531 -22.63 -18.56 18.53
C SER A 531 -21.40 -19.03 17.76
N VAL A 532 -21.02 -20.27 18.02
CA VAL A 532 -20.07 -21.02 17.19
C VAL A 532 -20.87 -21.81 16.17
N ILE A 533 -20.50 -21.70 14.91
CA ILE A 533 -21.14 -22.38 13.78
C ILE A 533 -20.13 -23.25 13.03
N GLU A 534 -20.62 -24.15 12.20
CA GLU A 534 -19.77 -24.83 11.24
C GLU A 534 -19.12 -23.83 10.28
N ARG A 535 -17.96 -24.19 9.78
CA ARG A 535 -17.28 -23.34 8.80
C ARG A 535 -18.14 -23.22 7.55
N PRO A 536 -18.52 -22.01 7.12
CA PRO A 536 -19.26 -21.82 5.89
C PRO A 536 -18.53 -22.47 4.71
N SER A 537 -19.28 -23.08 3.81
CA SER A 537 -18.72 -23.61 2.57
C SER A 537 -18.17 -22.46 1.74
N SER A 538 -16.93 -22.55 1.34
CA SER A 538 -16.31 -21.62 0.42
C SER A 538 -15.39 -22.41 -0.51
N ASN A 539 -15.34 -22.02 -1.75
CA ASN A 539 -14.40 -22.57 -2.73
C ASN A 539 -13.00 -21.98 -2.57
N PHE A 540 -12.77 -21.15 -1.56
CA PHE A 540 -11.46 -20.59 -1.27
C PHE A 540 -10.67 -21.44 -0.25
N PRO A 541 -9.74 -22.29 -0.71
CA PRO A 541 -8.92 -23.10 0.15
C PRO A 541 -7.80 -22.26 0.78
N ALA A 542 -8.06 -21.71 1.96
CA ALA A 542 -7.05 -21.04 2.75
C ALA A 542 -6.75 -21.88 3.99
N ALA A 543 -5.48 -21.97 4.35
CA ALA A 543 -5.01 -22.61 5.55
C ALA A 543 -4.04 -21.71 6.30
N PHE A 544 -4.07 -21.79 7.62
CA PHE A 544 -3.11 -21.10 8.46
C PHE A 544 -1.90 -21.98 8.73
N ALA A 545 -0.73 -21.39 8.64
CA ALA A 545 0.50 -21.98 9.10
C ALA A 545 0.90 -21.38 10.45
N VAL A 546 1.57 -22.17 11.27
CA VAL A 546 2.17 -21.68 12.51
C VAL A 546 3.58 -21.19 12.20
N SER A 547 3.89 -19.99 12.61
CA SER A 547 5.23 -19.44 12.43
C SER A 547 6.24 -20.01 13.41
N GLY A 548 7.43 -20.17 12.94
CA GLY A 548 8.71 -20.08 13.65
C GLY A 548 9.11 -21.24 14.55
N ALA A 549 8.25 -21.86 15.30
CA ALA A 549 8.74 -22.69 16.38
C ALA A 549 8.83 -24.19 16.09
N ASN A 550 7.94 -24.78 15.31
CA ASN A 550 7.90 -26.25 15.19
C ASN A 550 7.67 -26.69 13.74
N GLY A 551 8.75 -26.77 12.96
CA GLY A 551 8.71 -27.33 11.60
C GLY A 551 8.51 -26.32 10.48
N SER A 552 8.64 -25.02 10.74
CA SER A 552 8.69 -23.98 9.69
C SER A 552 10.12 -23.57 9.39
N SER A 553 10.42 -23.42 8.11
CA SER A 553 11.71 -22.99 7.58
C SER A 553 11.51 -22.00 6.44
N LEU A 554 12.57 -21.66 5.71
CA LEU A 554 12.44 -20.80 4.53
C LEU A 554 11.65 -21.45 3.38
N ASP A 555 11.62 -22.76 3.29
CA ASP A 555 11.00 -23.51 2.21
C ASP A 555 9.85 -24.44 2.68
N SER A 556 9.47 -24.33 3.94
CA SER A 556 8.34 -25.07 4.49
C SER A 556 7.67 -24.37 5.66
N VAL A 557 6.38 -24.65 5.86
CA VAL A 557 5.59 -24.13 6.98
C VAL A 557 4.78 -25.24 7.63
N ALA A 558 4.74 -25.22 8.96
CA ALA A 558 3.90 -26.12 9.74
C ALA A 558 2.46 -25.58 9.75
N LEU A 559 1.51 -26.37 9.28
CA LEU A 559 0.10 -26.02 9.26
C LEU A 559 -0.51 -26.15 10.66
N ARG A 560 -1.47 -25.29 10.97
CA ARG A 560 -2.27 -25.41 12.19
C ARG A 560 -3.04 -26.73 12.21
N LYS A 561 -3.37 -27.22 13.40
CA LYS A 561 -4.04 -28.53 13.58
C LYS A 561 -5.31 -28.69 12.76
N ASP A 562 -6.09 -27.64 12.62
CA ASP A 562 -7.32 -27.63 11.84
C ASP A 562 -7.07 -27.77 10.32
N ALA A 563 -5.94 -27.29 9.83
CA ALA A 563 -5.52 -27.45 8.45
C ALA A 563 -4.65 -28.69 8.23
N ALA A 564 -3.85 -29.10 9.23
CA ALA A 564 -2.99 -30.28 9.14
C ALA A 564 -3.76 -31.59 8.95
N ALA A 565 -5.01 -31.65 9.41
CA ALA A 565 -5.92 -32.78 9.18
C ALA A 565 -6.54 -32.80 7.78
N ARG A 566 -6.42 -31.71 7.01
CA ARG A 566 -7.00 -31.53 5.70
C ARG A 566 -5.93 -31.68 4.61
N THR A 567 -5.56 -32.92 4.32
CA THR A 567 -4.56 -33.24 3.29
C THR A 567 -5.02 -32.89 1.87
N ASP A 568 -6.32 -32.68 1.68
CA ASP A 568 -6.94 -32.26 0.43
C ASP A 568 -6.73 -30.77 0.09
N LEU A 569 -6.29 -29.97 1.05
CA LEU A 569 -6.08 -28.51 0.83
C LEU A 569 -4.90 -28.20 -0.09
N PHE A 570 -3.89 -29.05 -0.12
CA PHE A 570 -2.67 -28.81 -0.87
C PHE A 570 -2.16 -30.11 -1.51
N ALA A 571 -1.90 -30.08 -2.80
CA ALA A 571 -1.29 -31.17 -3.54
C ALA A 571 0.04 -30.73 -4.18
N PRO A 572 1.00 -31.65 -4.42
CA PRO A 572 2.18 -31.31 -5.19
C PRO A 572 1.82 -30.71 -6.54
N GLY A 573 2.48 -29.61 -6.89
CA GLY A 573 2.19 -28.85 -8.12
C GLY A 573 1.14 -27.74 -7.95
N ASP A 574 0.45 -27.65 -6.82
CA ASP A 574 -0.43 -26.51 -6.53
C ASP A 574 0.37 -25.22 -6.41
N MET A 575 -0.28 -24.12 -6.76
CA MET A 575 0.30 -22.79 -6.65
C MET A 575 -0.21 -22.12 -5.37
N VAL A 576 0.72 -21.82 -4.47
CA VAL A 576 0.41 -21.20 -3.18
C VAL A 576 1.10 -19.85 -3.03
N GLU A 577 0.44 -18.95 -2.34
CA GLU A 577 0.97 -17.67 -1.90
C GLU A 577 0.99 -17.64 -0.38
N LEU A 578 2.09 -17.22 0.21
CA LEU A 578 2.26 -17.16 1.64
C LEU A 578 2.22 -15.70 2.10
N ASN A 579 1.38 -15.45 3.06
CA ASN A 579 1.25 -14.13 3.70
C ASN A 579 1.04 -12.98 2.70
N CYS A 580 0.48 -13.30 1.56
CA CYS A 580 0.20 -12.33 0.50
C CYS A 580 1.43 -11.54 0.04
N ASP A 581 2.55 -12.20 -0.06
CA ASP A 581 3.81 -11.57 -0.48
C ASP A 581 3.92 -11.36 -2.00
N GLY A 582 2.84 -11.66 -2.74
CA GLY A 582 2.80 -11.52 -4.20
C GLY A 582 3.59 -12.58 -4.96
N VAL A 583 4.23 -13.52 -4.27
CA VAL A 583 5.06 -14.56 -4.86
C VAL A 583 4.31 -15.89 -4.89
N LEU A 584 4.00 -16.37 -6.08
CA LEU A 584 3.45 -17.72 -6.23
C LEU A 584 4.55 -18.77 -6.13
N ARG A 585 4.30 -19.75 -5.28
CA ARG A 585 5.19 -20.89 -5.00
C ARG A 585 4.53 -22.19 -5.37
N THR A 586 5.30 -23.08 -5.94
CA THR A 586 4.83 -24.43 -6.25
C THR A 586 4.96 -25.33 -5.02
N VAL A 587 3.89 -26.00 -4.64
CA VAL A 587 3.89 -27.01 -3.59
C VAL A 587 4.74 -28.21 -4.02
N LYS A 588 5.73 -28.58 -3.20
CA LYS A 588 6.53 -29.78 -3.35
C LYS A 588 5.84 -30.97 -2.67
N SER A 589 5.38 -30.76 -1.45
CA SER A 589 4.68 -31.77 -0.66
C SER A 589 3.85 -31.13 0.45
N CYS A 590 2.80 -31.84 0.86
CA CYS A 590 2.09 -31.56 2.10
C CYS A 590 1.95 -32.87 2.87
N ALA A 591 2.76 -33.05 3.91
CA ALA A 591 2.79 -34.29 4.68
C ALA A 591 3.01 -34.00 6.16
N ASN A 592 2.36 -34.79 7.03
CA ASN A 592 2.47 -34.66 8.50
C ASN A 592 2.20 -33.22 9.00
N GLY A 593 1.32 -32.49 8.34
CA GLY A 593 1.01 -31.11 8.71
C GLY A 593 2.09 -30.09 8.32
N VAL A 594 3.05 -30.47 7.49
CA VAL A 594 4.08 -29.57 6.95
C VAL A 594 3.89 -29.42 5.45
N LEU A 595 3.76 -28.17 4.99
CA LEU A 595 3.69 -27.78 3.59
C LEU A 595 5.07 -27.32 3.15
N SER A 596 5.68 -27.97 2.14
CA SER A 596 6.92 -27.53 1.51
C SER A 596 6.69 -27.03 0.09
N PHE A 597 7.48 -26.02 -0.30
CA PHE A 597 7.26 -25.26 -1.53
C PHE A 597 8.55 -24.71 -2.13
N TYR A 598 8.45 -24.15 -3.34
CA TYR A 598 9.53 -23.47 -4.05
C TYR A 598 8.93 -22.29 -4.87
N PRO A 599 9.60 -21.12 -4.96
CA PRO A 599 10.85 -20.75 -4.26
C PRO A 599 10.67 -20.59 -2.74
N ALA A 600 11.79 -20.54 -2.04
CA ALA A 600 11.80 -20.32 -0.60
C ALA A 600 11.36 -18.89 -0.23
N LEU A 601 10.97 -18.70 1.01
CA LEU A 601 10.73 -17.38 1.60
C LEU A 601 12.07 -16.65 1.77
N GLU A 602 12.04 -15.34 1.70
CA GLU A 602 13.22 -14.51 2.01
C GLU A 602 13.55 -14.50 3.49
N THR A 603 12.54 -14.66 4.34
CA THR A 603 12.69 -14.75 5.80
C THR A 603 11.85 -15.89 6.35
N PRO A 604 12.25 -16.54 7.46
CA PRO A 604 11.39 -17.50 8.12
C PRO A 604 10.05 -16.86 8.52
N PRO A 605 8.96 -17.62 8.48
CA PRO A 605 7.67 -17.14 8.94
C PRO A 605 7.78 -16.72 10.41
N TYR A 606 7.34 -15.50 10.70
CA TYR A 606 7.50 -14.91 12.03
C TYR A 606 6.30 -15.17 12.95
N ARG A 607 5.10 -15.09 12.40
CA ARG A 607 3.82 -15.38 13.08
C ARG A 607 3.00 -16.34 12.24
N GLY A 608 1.76 -16.59 12.65
CA GLY A 608 0.83 -17.34 11.84
C GLY A 608 0.80 -16.80 10.42
N VAL A 609 1.29 -17.57 9.48
CA VAL A 609 1.32 -17.23 8.06
C VAL A 609 0.05 -17.74 7.44
N MET A 610 -0.59 -16.93 6.62
CA MET A 610 -1.69 -17.39 5.80
C MET A 610 -1.16 -17.97 4.49
N VAL A 611 -1.67 -19.13 4.14
CA VAL A 611 -1.35 -19.81 2.89
C VAL A 611 -2.60 -19.83 2.02
N PHE A 612 -2.52 -19.20 0.86
CA PHE A 612 -3.57 -19.23 -0.15
C PHE A 612 -3.20 -20.25 -1.23
N ASN A 613 -4.09 -21.19 -1.51
CA ASN A 613 -3.93 -22.09 -2.63
C ASN A 613 -4.70 -21.54 -3.84
N TRP A 614 -3.98 -21.08 -4.85
CA TRP A 614 -4.54 -20.46 -6.05
C TRP A 614 -4.86 -21.44 -7.19
N LYS A 615 -4.71 -22.73 -6.99
CA LYS A 615 -4.94 -23.76 -8.02
C LYS A 615 -6.31 -23.66 -8.69
N SER A 616 -7.34 -23.45 -7.89
CA SER A 616 -8.74 -23.39 -8.34
C SER A 616 -9.39 -22.04 -8.13
N ALA A 617 -8.78 -21.16 -7.35
CA ALA A 617 -9.35 -19.91 -6.98
C ALA A 617 -9.11 -18.85 -8.06
N LYS A 618 -9.97 -18.80 -9.02
CA LYS A 618 -10.30 -17.52 -9.62
C LYS A 618 -11.01 -16.73 -8.53
N THR A 619 -10.39 -15.68 -8.02
CA THR A 619 -11.01 -14.83 -6.98
C THR A 619 -12.41 -14.31 -7.35
N ALA A 620 -12.76 -14.34 -8.64
CA ALA A 620 -14.10 -14.07 -9.14
C ALA A 620 -15.17 -15.06 -8.65
N ASP A 621 -14.78 -16.25 -8.22
CA ASP A 621 -15.69 -17.33 -7.84
C ASP A 621 -15.76 -17.52 -6.31
N ILE A 622 -15.04 -16.69 -5.53
CA ILE A 622 -15.10 -16.75 -4.07
C ILE A 622 -16.39 -16.08 -3.63
N ASP A 623 -17.26 -16.83 -2.99
CA ASP A 623 -18.46 -16.34 -2.36
C ASP A 623 -18.47 -16.70 -0.87
N ILE A 624 -18.69 -15.70 -0.02
CA ILE A 624 -18.80 -15.86 1.43
C ILE A 624 -20.07 -15.14 1.88
N PRO A 625 -21.22 -15.80 1.76
CA PRO A 625 -22.48 -15.18 2.09
C PRO A 625 -22.56 -14.89 3.60
N PRO A 626 -23.31 -13.85 4.00
CA PRO A 626 -23.67 -13.65 5.39
C PRO A 626 -24.38 -14.85 5.99
N VAL A 627 -24.14 -15.12 7.27
CA VAL A 627 -24.78 -16.22 8.01
C VAL A 627 -25.62 -15.63 9.15
N ASP A 628 -26.92 -15.93 9.17
CA ASP A 628 -27.88 -15.45 10.19
C ASP A 628 -27.80 -13.92 10.38
N GLY A 629 -27.66 -13.16 9.30
CA GLY A 629 -27.56 -11.71 9.34
C GLY A 629 -26.22 -11.18 9.83
N CYS A 630 -25.22 -12.04 10.01
CA CYS A 630 -23.85 -11.69 10.38
C CYS A 630 -22.92 -11.78 9.17
N GLY A 631 -22.01 -10.84 9.06
CA GLY A 631 -21.03 -10.79 7.98
C GLY A 631 -21.32 -9.73 6.92
N SER A 632 -20.41 -9.59 5.99
CA SER A 632 -20.44 -8.60 4.91
C SER A 632 -21.52 -8.95 3.88
N PRO A 633 -22.28 -7.97 3.39
CA PRO A 633 -23.23 -8.18 2.29
C PRO A 633 -22.53 -8.24 0.92
N ILE A 634 -21.23 -7.98 0.85
CA ILE A 634 -20.45 -7.97 -0.39
C ILE A 634 -19.70 -9.27 -0.60
N SER A 635 -19.50 -9.63 -1.86
CA SER A 635 -18.64 -10.75 -2.24
C SER A 635 -17.41 -10.26 -3.04
N PRO A 636 -16.27 -11.00 -3.02
CA PRO A 636 -15.13 -10.68 -3.86
C PRO A 636 -15.46 -10.58 -5.35
N ALA A 637 -16.40 -11.39 -5.82
CA ALA A 637 -16.84 -11.38 -7.21
C ALA A 637 -17.48 -10.05 -7.64
N ALA A 638 -18.14 -9.37 -6.71
CA ALA A 638 -18.78 -8.08 -6.98
C ALA A 638 -17.76 -6.98 -7.33
N PHE A 639 -16.58 -6.98 -6.69
CA PHE A 639 -15.52 -6.01 -7.01
C PHE A 639 -14.95 -6.22 -8.41
N ARG A 640 -14.80 -7.46 -8.86
CA ARG A 640 -14.27 -7.77 -10.19
C ARG A 640 -15.25 -7.52 -11.31
N LYS A 641 -16.53 -7.68 -11.05
CA LYS A 641 -17.60 -7.37 -12.00
C LYS A 641 -17.92 -5.87 -12.07
N GLY A 642 -17.38 -5.07 -11.16
CA GLY A 642 -17.70 -3.66 -11.04
C GLY A 642 -19.12 -3.40 -10.52
N ASP A 643 -19.78 -4.41 -9.94
CA ASP A 643 -21.17 -4.32 -9.52
C ASP A 643 -21.40 -3.41 -8.30
N LEU A 644 -20.35 -3.18 -7.50
CA LEU A 644 -20.39 -2.35 -6.31
C LEU A 644 -20.15 -0.85 -6.55
N LEU A 645 -19.76 -0.46 -7.75
CA LEU A 645 -19.41 0.92 -8.05
C LEU A 645 -20.62 1.89 -8.21
N GLY A 646 -21.84 1.43 -7.87
CA GLY A 646 -23.05 2.26 -7.86
C GLY A 646 -23.73 2.51 -9.20
N ALA A 647 -24.88 3.17 -9.22
CA ALA A 647 -25.75 3.34 -10.38
C ALA A 647 -25.19 4.24 -11.52
N GLY A 648 -24.04 4.83 -11.33
CA GLY A 648 -23.32 5.61 -12.38
C GLY A 648 -22.02 4.95 -12.78
N ARG A 649 -22.00 3.65 -12.95
CA ARG A 649 -20.86 2.75 -13.17
C ARG A 649 -19.71 3.42 -13.89
N ARG A 650 -18.71 3.79 -13.12
CA ARG A 650 -17.39 4.15 -13.63
C ARG A 650 -16.59 2.85 -13.66
N THR A 651 -16.11 2.49 -14.82
CA THR A 651 -15.20 1.35 -14.94
C THR A 651 -13.84 1.78 -14.41
N ILE A 652 -13.23 0.95 -13.53
CA ILE A 652 -11.81 1.10 -13.18
C ILE A 652 -11.01 1.04 -14.48
N PRO A 653 -10.02 1.94 -14.68
CA PRO A 653 -9.22 1.96 -15.89
C PRO A 653 -8.60 0.59 -16.18
N THR A 654 -8.65 0.18 -17.44
CA THR A 654 -7.92 -1.02 -17.87
C THR A 654 -6.42 -0.73 -17.87
N ILE A 655 -5.63 -1.69 -17.41
CA ILE A 655 -4.17 -1.57 -17.45
C ILE A 655 -3.72 -1.82 -18.90
N PRO A 656 -3.01 -0.88 -19.55
CA PRO A 656 -2.39 -1.13 -20.85
C PRO A 656 -1.41 -2.31 -20.78
N THR A 657 -1.27 -3.08 -21.87
CA THR A 657 -0.47 -4.30 -21.87
C THR A 657 0.99 -4.07 -21.48
N ASP A 658 1.60 -2.98 -21.95
CA ASP A 658 2.96 -2.58 -21.60
C ASP A 658 3.14 -2.22 -20.12
N VAL A 659 2.12 -1.62 -19.51
CA VAL A 659 2.09 -1.34 -18.07
C VAL A 659 1.84 -2.62 -17.27
N ALA A 660 0.93 -3.49 -17.74
CA ALA A 660 0.62 -4.75 -17.08
C ALA A 660 1.84 -5.68 -16.96
N GLU A 661 2.77 -5.62 -17.91
CA GLU A 661 4.04 -6.36 -17.84
C GLU A 661 4.90 -5.91 -16.65
N GLY A 662 4.82 -4.65 -16.25
CA GLY A 662 5.59 -4.07 -15.15
C GLY A 662 4.90 -4.12 -13.79
N ILE A 663 3.60 -4.42 -13.75
CA ILE A 663 2.90 -4.56 -12.48
C ILE A 663 3.06 -6.00 -12.00
N PRO A 664 3.65 -6.22 -10.81
CA PRO A 664 3.73 -7.55 -10.24
C PRO A 664 2.34 -8.18 -10.20
N SER A 665 2.16 -9.30 -10.87
CA SER A 665 0.91 -10.05 -10.75
C SER A 665 1.07 -11.03 -9.59
N PRO A 666 0.25 -10.95 -8.55
CA PRO A 666 0.28 -11.93 -7.49
C PRO A 666 -0.05 -13.35 -8.00
N ASN A 667 -0.58 -13.45 -9.21
CA ASN A 667 -0.96 -14.71 -9.84
C ASN A 667 0.01 -15.17 -10.94
N ARG A 668 1.19 -14.57 -11.08
CA ARG A 668 2.23 -15.09 -12.00
C ARG A 668 3.00 -16.20 -11.32
N PRO A 669 2.96 -17.44 -11.85
CA PRO A 669 3.79 -18.51 -11.32
C PRO A 669 5.27 -18.16 -11.49
N VAL A 670 6.03 -18.26 -10.42
CA VAL A 670 7.49 -18.32 -10.49
C VAL A 670 7.82 -19.69 -11.08
N ILE A 671 8.23 -19.73 -12.34
CA ILE A 671 8.66 -20.97 -12.96
C ILE A 671 9.98 -21.37 -12.29
N PRO A 672 10.09 -22.54 -11.65
CA PRO A 672 11.34 -23.00 -11.09
C PRO A 672 12.42 -22.99 -12.19
N PRO A 673 13.67 -22.63 -11.90
CA PRO A 673 14.75 -22.87 -12.83
C PRO A 673 14.72 -24.36 -13.18
N LYS A 674 14.76 -24.68 -14.46
CA LYS A 674 14.92 -26.07 -14.91
C LYS A 674 16.23 -26.54 -14.30
N GLY A 675 16.15 -27.55 -13.42
CA GLY A 675 17.28 -28.18 -12.75
C GLY A 675 18.28 -28.77 -13.74
#